data_beb2aa119b9c36af9488fa0e985f92bc
#
_entry.id   beb2aa119b9c36af9488fa0e985f92bc
#
_cell.length_a   1.000
_cell.length_b   1.000
_cell.length_c   1.000
_cell.angle_alpha   90.00
_cell.angle_beta   90.00
_cell.angle_gamma   90.00
#
_symmetry.space_group_name_H-M   'P 1'
#
loop_
_entity.id
_entity.type
_entity.pdbx_description
1 polymer ?
#
loop_
_entity_poly.entity_id
_entity_poly.type
_entity_poly.pdbx_seq_one_letter_code
_entity_poly.pdbx_strand_id
1 'polypeptide(L)'
;MTLADNLVIVESPAKAKTIEKYLGKKYKVIASMGHVRDLPRSQMGVDTEDNYEPKYITIRGKGPVVKELKKHAKKAKNVFLASDPDREGEAIAWHLSKILELEDSKENRVVFNEITKDAVKESFKNPKEIEMNLVDAQQARRILDRLVGYNISPVLWKKVKKGLSAGRVQSVALRLVIDRENEIRNFKPEEYWTIDGEFRYKKSKFNAKFLHYKNKPFKLKTKKDVEKITAALDGDQFEITNVTKKEKTRNPANPFTTSTLQQEAARKLNFKARKTMMVAQQLYEGIDLKKQGTIGLITYMRTDSTRISDTAKAEAKQYITDKYGESYTSKRKASGKQGDQDAHEAIRPSSTMRTPDDMKSFLTKDQYRLYKLIWERFVASQMAPAILDTVSLDITQGDIKFRANGQTIKFKGFMTLYVETKDDSDSEKENKLPKLEQGDKVTATQIEPAQHYTQPPPRYTEARLVKTLEELKIGRPSTYAPTIDTIQKRNYVKLESKRFVPTELGEIVHEQVKEYFPEIIDVEFTVNMETLLDKIAEGDITWRKVIDGFFSSFKQDVERAEEEMEKIEIKDEPAGEDCEVCGSPMVIKMGRYGKFMACSNFPDCRNTKAIVKSIGVKCPKCNDGDVVERKSKKNRVFYGCSKYPECDFISWDKPIGRDCPKCNQYLVENKKGKTTQVICSNCDYKEAAQK
;
A
#
# COMPACT_ATOMS: atom_id res chain seq x y z
N MET A 1 -10.86 2.68 -47.46
CA MET A 1 -10.09 2.29 -46.26
C MET A 1 -9.89 0.80 -46.32
N THR A 2 -8.69 0.32 -46.57
CA THR A 2 -8.35 -1.10 -46.47
C THR A 2 -8.63 -1.57 -45.04
N LEU A 3 -9.52 -2.53 -44.90
CA LEU A 3 -9.81 -3.18 -43.60
C LEU A 3 -8.52 -3.81 -43.07
N ALA A 4 -8.20 -3.57 -41.81
CA ALA A 4 -7.06 -4.20 -41.16
C ALA A 4 -7.33 -5.73 -41.10
N ASP A 5 -6.37 -6.54 -41.55
CA ASP A 5 -6.48 -7.99 -41.57
C ASP A 5 -6.55 -8.60 -40.15
N ASN A 6 -5.95 -7.92 -39.18
CA ASN A 6 -5.80 -8.41 -37.81
C ASN A 6 -6.50 -7.50 -36.80
N LEU A 7 -7.31 -8.07 -35.92
CA LEU A 7 -7.89 -7.41 -34.75
C LEU A 7 -7.08 -7.80 -33.51
N VAL A 8 -6.71 -6.80 -32.73
CA VAL A 8 -6.09 -7.00 -31.41
C VAL A 8 -7.01 -6.44 -30.34
N ILE A 9 -7.32 -7.21 -29.33
CA ILE A 9 -8.16 -6.78 -28.21
C ILE A 9 -7.31 -6.70 -26.97
N VAL A 10 -7.29 -5.52 -26.35
CA VAL A 10 -6.57 -5.19 -25.10
C VAL A 10 -7.56 -4.73 -24.03
N GLU A 11 -7.13 -4.54 -22.79
CA GLU A 11 -8.02 -4.19 -21.69
C GLU A 11 -8.36 -2.70 -21.64
N SER A 12 -7.43 -1.83 -22.02
CA SER A 12 -7.56 -0.38 -21.82
C SER A 12 -7.31 0.44 -23.09
N PRO A 13 -7.93 1.63 -23.22
CA PRO A 13 -7.69 2.53 -24.35
C PRO A 13 -6.24 3.03 -24.42
N ALA A 14 -5.56 3.15 -23.26
CA ALA A 14 -4.17 3.57 -23.22
C ALA A 14 -3.27 2.53 -23.91
N LYS A 15 -3.43 1.24 -23.54
CA LYS A 15 -2.76 0.12 -24.22
C LYS A 15 -3.08 0.08 -25.72
N ALA A 16 -4.35 0.22 -26.07
CA ALA A 16 -4.78 0.18 -27.47
C ALA A 16 -4.01 1.22 -28.31
N LYS A 17 -3.96 2.46 -27.83
CA LYS A 17 -3.25 3.55 -28.49
C LYS A 17 -1.75 3.30 -28.63
N THR A 18 -1.12 2.70 -27.64
CA THR A 18 0.31 2.40 -27.64
C THR A 18 0.63 1.25 -28.60
N ILE A 19 -0.09 0.14 -28.49
CA ILE A 19 0.17 -1.08 -29.25
C ILE A 19 -0.14 -0.91 -30.73
N GLU A 20 -1.24 -0.19 -31.08
CA GLU A 20 -1.61 0.07 -32.48
C GLU A 20 -0.49 0.79 -33.25
N LYS A 21 0.20 1.74 -32.59
CA LYS A 21 1.36 2.44 -33.20
C LYS A 21 2.55 1.50 -33.47
N TYR A 22 2.76 0.50 -32.61
CA TYR A 22 3.87 -0.43 -32.77
C TYR A 22 3.64 -1.47 -33.87
N LEU A 23 2.40 -1.95 -34.01
CA LEU A 23 2.01 -2.98 -34.94
C LEU A 23 1.74 -2.46 -36.36
N GLY A 24 1.35 -1.17 -36.50
CA GLY A 24 1.13 -0.50 -37.77
C GLY A 24 -0.20 -0.83 -38.45
N LYS A 25 -0.36 -0.42 -39.70
CA LYS A 25 -1.65 -0.36 -40.44
C LYS A 25 -2.37 -1.67 -40.67
N LYS A 26 -1.65 -2.82 -40.59
CA LYS A 26 -2.27 -4.17 -40.75
C LYS A 26 -3.06 -4.60 -39.55
N TYR A 27 -2.94 -3.92 -38.41
CA TYR A 27 -3.58 -4.26 -37.15
C TYR A 27 -4.54 -3.14 -36.72
N LYS A 28 -5.73 -3.55 -36.30
CA LYS A 28 -6.68 -2.69 -35.59
C LYS A 28 -6.68 -3.08 -34.11
N VAL A 29 -6.44 -2.14 -33.24
CA VAL A 29 -6.41 -2.40 -31.77
C VAL A 29 -7.62 -1.76 -31.11
N ILE A 30 -8.39 -2.55 -30.36
CA ILE A 30 -9.60 -2.11 -29.66
C ILE A 30 -9.50 -2.49 -28.18
N ALA A 31 -10.02 -1.63 -27.29
CA ALA A 31 -10.08 -1.91 -25.87
C ALA A 31 -11.40 -2.56 -25.45
N SER A 32 -11.35 -3.63 -24.68
CA SER A 32 -12.52 -4.25 -24.02
C SER A 32 -13.02 -3.47 -22.82
N MET A 33 -12.23 -2.49 -22.36
CA MET A 33 -12.52 -1.72 -21.15
C MET A 33 -12.57 -2.59 -19.88
N GLY A 34 -11.69 -3.58 -19.77
CA GLY A 34 -11.66 -4.60 -18.73
C GLY A 34 -12.59 -5.77 -19.02
N HIS A 35 -13.12 -6.43 -17.97
CA HIS A 35 -14.05 -7.56 -18.11
C HIS A 35 -15.32 -7.14 -18.86
N VAL A 36 -15.78 -8.00 -19.76
CA VAL A 36 -17.03 -7.86 -20.53
C VAL A 36 -18.15 -8.76 -20.01
N ARG A 37 -17.79 -9.89 -19.35
CA ARG A 37 -18.69 -10.83 -18.68
C ARG A 37 -18.33 -10.95 -17.21
N ASP A 38 -19.31 -11.19 -16.37
CA ASP A 38 -19.14 -11.50 -14.93
C ASP A 38 -20.40 -12.22 -14.42
N LEU A 39 -20.35 -12.74 -13.22
CA LEU A 39 -21.52 -13.23 -12.50
C LEU A 39 -22.54 -12.09 -12.26
N PRO A 40 -23.85 -12.36 -12.28
CA PRO A 40 -24.87 -11.35 -12.04
C PRO A 40 -24.71 -10.67 -10.68
N ARG A 41 -24.98 -9.35 -10.61
CA ARG A 41 -24.77 -8.57 -9.37
C ARG A 41 -25.86 -8.76 -8.32
N SER A 42 -27.05 -9.18 -8.71
CA SER A 42 -28.23 -9.28 -7.83
C SER A 42 -28.61 -10.71 -7.46
N GLN A 43 -27.85 -11.69 -7.96
CA GLN A 43 -28.11 -13.11 -7.75
C GLN A 43 -26.81 -13.82 -7.44
N MET A 44 -26.88 -15.02 -6.83
CA MET A 44 -25.73 -15.86 -6.57
C MET A 44 -24.95 -16.13 -7.88
N GLY A 45 -25.64 -16.55 -8.91
CA GLY A 45 -25.06 -16.79 -10.23
C GLY A 45 -24.09 -17.96 -10.28
N VAL A 46 -24.11 -18.81 -9.28
CA VAL A 46 -23.40 -20.09 -9.19
C VAL A 46 -24.43 -21.13 -8.80
N ASP A 47 -24.51 -22.22 -9.56
CA ASP A 47 -25.39 -23.33 -9.24
C ASP A 47 -24.72 -24.25 -8.23
N THR A 48 -25.15 -24.19 -6.97
CA THR A 48 -24.57 -24.99 -5.88
C THR A 48 -25.04 -26.45 -5.86
N GLU A 49 -26.04 -26.78 -6.67
CA GLU A 49 -26.60 -28.12 -6.78
C GLU A 49 -26.11 -28.87 -8.04
N ASP A 50 -25.63 -28.11 -9.04
CA ASP A 50 -25.05 -28.66 -10.28
C ASP A 50 -23.59 -28.20 -10.46
N ASN A 51 -22.68 -28.91 -9.80
CA ASN A 51 -21.21 -28.77 -9.98
C ASN A 51 -20.66 -27.34 -9.93
N TYR A 52 -21.32 -26.41 -9.23
CA TYR A 52 -20.94 -25.00 -9.08
C TYR A 52 -20.84 -24.24 -10.41
N GLU A 53 -21.66 -24.63 -11.42
CA GLU A 53 -21.59 -24.01 -12.74
C GLU A 53 -21.89 -22.52 -12.69
N PRO A 54 -20.97 -21.65 -13.16
CA PRO A 54 -21.13 -20.21 -13.09
C PRO A 54 -21.96 -19.65 -14.24
N LYS A 55 -23.02 -18.94 -13.94
CA LYS A 55 -23.85 -18.24 -14.92
C LYS A 55 -23.26 -16.88 -15.29
N TYR A 56 -22.37 -16.85 -16.26
CA TYR A 56 -21.80 -15.59 -16.74
C TYR A 56 -22.77 -14.82 -17.64
N ILE A 57 -22.91 -13.51 -17.38
CA ILE A 57 -23.70 -12.57 -18.18
C ILE A 57 -22.84 -11.40 -18.66
N THR A 58 -23.25 -10.75 -19.74
CA THR A 58 -22.62 -9.48 -20.14
C THR A 58 -22.83 -8.42 -19.06
N ILE A 59 -21.75 -7.78 -18.62
CA ILE A 59 -21.80 -6.74 -17.59
C ILE A 59 -22.67 -5.59 -18.07
N ARG A 60 -23.59 -5.12 -17.19
CA ARG A 60 -24.45 -3.96 -17.50
C ARG A 60 -23.63 -2.75 -17.95
N GLY A 61 -23.97 -2.19 -19.10
CA GLY A 61 -23.26 -1.07 -19.74
C GLY A 61 -22.15 -1.48 -20.70
N LYS A 62 -21.79 -2.78 -20.79
CA LYS A 62 -20.78 -3.30 -21.73
C LYS A 62 -21.35 -3.71 -23.09
N GLY A 63 -22.66 -3.76 -23.25
CA GLY A 63 -23.32 -4.12 -24.51
C GLY A 63 -22.77 -3.39 -25.75
N PRO A 64 -22.60 -2.05 -25.73
CA PRO A 64 -22.04 -1.31 -26.86
C PRO A 64 -20.61 -1.78 -27.21
N VAL A 65 -19.75 -2.00 -26.21
CA VAL A 65 -18.36 -2.48 -26.41
C VAL A 65 -18.36 -3.88 -27.02
N VAL A 66 -19.19 -4.79 -26.50
CA VAL A 66 -19.32 -6.15 -27.05
C VAL A 66 -19.82 -6.11 -28.50
N LYS A 67 -20.80 -5.25 -28.81
CA LYS A 67 -21.32 -5.09 -30.20
C LYS A 67 -20.22 -4.58 -31.14
N GLU A 68 -19.41 -3.64 -30.69
CA GLU A 68 -18.28 -3.11 -31.47
C GLU A 68 -17.23 -4.20 -31.70
N LEU A 69 -16.83 -4.93 -30.65
CA LEU A 69 -15.88 -6.05 -30.75
C LEU A 69 -16.36 -7.12 -31.72
N LYS A 70 -17.62 -7.59 -31.63
CA LYS A 70 -18.21 -8.55 -32.55
C LYS A 70 -18.21 -8.04 -33.99
N LYS A 71 -18.52 -6.77 -34.22
CA LYS A 71 -18.50 -6.13 -35.54
C LYS A 71 -17.11 -6.17 -36.19
N HIS A 72 -16.07 -5.93 -35.40
CA HIS A 72 -14.69 -5.94 -35.89
C HIS A 72 -14.13 -7.36 -36.02
N ALA A 73 -14.45 -8.25 -35.10
CA ALA A 73 -14.01 -9.64 -35.15
C ALA A 73 -14.53 -10.37 -36.39
N LYS A 74 -15.82 -10.17 -36.77
CA LYS A 74 -16.40 -10.73 -37.99
C LYS A 74 -15.74 -10.28 -39.31
N LYS A 75 -15.02 -9.17 -39.28
CA LYS A 75 -14.33 -8.58 -40.44
C LYS A 75 -12.84 -8.90 -40.50
N ALA A 76 -12.27 -9.28 -39.38
CA ALA A 76 -10.85 -9.59 -39.28
C ALA A 76 -10.58 -11.04 -39.70
N LYS A 77 -9.42 -11.26 -40.33
CA LYS A 77 -8.94 -12.63 -40.63
C LYS A 77 -8.43 -13.31 -39.36
N ASN A 78 -7.73 -12.54 -38.51
CA ASN A 78 -7.19 -13.02 -37.24
C ASN A 78 -7.63 -12.10 -36.10
N VAL A 79 -7.92 -12.70 -34.93
CA VAL A 79 -8.25 -11.99 -33.70
C VAL A 79 -7.24 -12.40 -32.65
N PHE A 80 -6.53 -11.43 -32.07
CA PHE A 80 -5.56 -11.61 -31.00
C PHE A 80 -6.08 -11.04 -29.70
N LEU A 81 -5.88 -11.77 -28.61
CA LEU A 81 -6.28 -11.41 -27.25
C LEU A 81 -5.04 -11.04 -26.45
N ALA A 82 -4.80 -9.73 -26.25
CA ALA A 82 -3.59 -9.18 -25.67
C ALA A 82 -3.84 -8.49 -24.31
N SER A 83 -4.54 -9.20 -23.42
CA SER A 83 -4.75 -8.82 -22.02
C SER A 83 -3.48 -9.02 -21.18
N ASP A 84 -3.49 -8.50 -19.93
CA ASP A 84 -2.34 -8.58 -19.00
C ASP A 84 -1.84 -10.00 -18.76
N PRO A 85 -0.59 -10.18 -18.35
CA PRO A 85 0.04 -11.50 -18.16
C PRO A 85 -0.30 -12.13 -16.80
N ASP A 86 -1.49 -11.89 -16.24
CA ASP A 86 -1.93 -12.49 -14.98
C ASP A 86 -3.24 -13.30 -15.15
N ARG A 87 -3.69 -13.97 -14.07
CA ARG A 87 -4.92 -14.78 -14.07
C ARG A 87 -6.15 -13.97 -14.47
N GLU A 88 -6.21 -12.68 -14.11
CA GLU A 88 -7.31 -11.78 -14.50
C GLU A 88 -7.30 -11.52 -16.01
N GLY A 89 -6.11 -11.26 -16.58
CA GLY A 89 -5.95 -11.08 -18.02
C GLY A 89 -6.27 -12.34 -18.80
N GLU A 90 -5.92 -13.52 -18.27
CA GLU A 90 -6.25 -14.81 -18.88
C GLU A 90 -7.77 -15.06 -18.90
N ALA A 91 -8.45 -14.76 -17.78
CA ALA A 91 -9.90 -14.83 -17.69
C ALA A 91 -10.59 -13.81 -18.63
N ILE A 92 -10.04 -12.61 -18.78
CA ILE A 92 -10.55 -11.61 -19.74
C ILE A 92 -10.43 -12.16 -21.18
N ALA A 93 -9.28 -12.74 -21.53
CA ALA A 93 -9.06 -13.37 -22.85
C ALA A 93 -10.09 -14.49 -23.10
N TRP A 94 -10.26 -15.39 -22.15
CA TRP A 94 -11.24 -16.47 -22.21
C TRP A 94 -12.68 -15.95 -22.35
N HIS A 95 -13.09 -14.96 -21.56
CA HIS A 95 -14.42 -14.37 -21.69
C HIS A 95 -14.64 -13.70 -23.06
N LEU A 96 -13.60 -13.08 -23.63
CA LEU A 96 -13.65 -12.51 -24.97
C LEU A 96 -13.75 -13.60 -26.04
N SER A 97 -12.96 -14.69 -25.92
CA SER A 97 -13.03 -15.84 -26.83
C SER A 97 -14.45 -16.39 -26.89
N LYS A 98 -15.08 -16.64 -25.73
CA LYS A 98 -16.48 -17.16 -25.68
C LYS A 98 -17.51 -16.18 -26.25
N ILE A 99 -17.39 -14.86 -25.99
CA ILE A 99 -18.33 -13.87 -26.56
C ILE A 99 -18.16 -13.72 -28.06
N LEU A 100 -16.95 -13.83 -28.58
CA LEU A 100 -16.62 -13.64 -29.99
C LEU A 100 -16.72 -14.95 -30.78
N GLU A 101 -17.05 -16.04 -30.10
CA GLU A 101 -17.20 -17.39 -30.70
C GLU A 101 -15.92 -17.83 -31.44
N LEU A 102 -14.75 -17.55 -30.80
CA LEU A 102 -13.47 -17.99 -31.34
C LEU A 102 -13.22 -19.46 -30.99
N GLU A 103 -12.47 -20.16 -31.84
CA GLU A 103 -12.07 -21.54 -31.60
C GLU A 103 -11.13 -21.64 -30.39
N ASP A 104 -11.40 -22.58 -29.49
CA ASP A 104 -10.65 -22.72 -28.23
C ASP A 104 -9.21 -23.18 -28.47
N SER A 105 -8.94 -23.96 -29.50
CA SER A 105 -7.60 -24.47 -29.87
C SER A 105 -6.78 -23.52 -30.72
N LYS A 106 -7.20 -22.25 -30.87
CA LYS A 106 -6.50 -21.30 -31.70
C LYS A 106 -5.45 -20.55 -30.89
N GLU A 107 -4.21 -20.55 -31.38
CA GLU A 107 -3.13 -19.71 -30.85
C GLU A 107 -3.41 -18.22 -31.14
N ASN A 108 -4.14 -17.59 -30.24
CA ASN A 108 -4.58 -16.20 -30.37
C ASN A 108 -4.29 -15.35 -29.14
N ARG A 109 -3.72 -15.93 -28.09
CA ARG A 109 -3.31 -15.25 -26.85
C ARG A 109 -1.92 -14.67 -27.01
N VAL A 110 -1.78 -13.37 -26.80
CA VAL A 110 -0.49 -12.66 -26.84
C VAL A 110 -0.20 -12.07 -25.48
N VAL A 111 0.99 -12.35 -24.95
CA VAL A 111 1.43 -11.93 -23.61
C VAL A 111 2.75 -11.19 -23.70
N PHE A 112 2.88 -10.08 -22.95
CA PHE A 112 4.12 -9.32 -22.84
C PHE A 112 4.24 -8.69 -21.45
N ASN A 113 5.44 -8.72 -20.89
CA ASN A 113 5.73 -8.17 -19.56
C ASN A 113 6.01 -6.66 -19.57
N GLU A 114 6.28 -6.08 -20.72
CA GLU A 114 6.50 -4.64 -20.90
C GLU A 114 5.93 -4.16 -22.24
N ILE A 115 5.44 -2.93 -22.28
CA ILE A 115 4.85 -2.35 -23.48
C ILE A 115 5.90 -1.48 -24.20
N THR A 116 6.91 -2.15 -24.73
CA THR A 116 7.93 -1.59 -25.64
C THR A 116 7.71 -2.10 -27.06
N LYS A 117 8.27 -1.39 -28.06
CA LYS A 117 8.06 -1.76 -29.47
C LYS A 117 8.59 -3.16 -29.77
N ASP A 118 9.75 -3.50 -29.22
CA ASP A 118 10.42 -4.76 -29.50
C ASP A 118 9.74 -5.92 -28.76
N ALA A 119 9.42 -5.76 -27.48
CA ALA A 119 8.70 -6.76 -26.70
C ALA A 119 7.34 -7.08 -27.32
N VAL A 120 6.56 -6.05 -27.70
CA VAL A 120 5.25 -6.24 -28.33
C VAL A 120 5.42 -6.98 -29.67
N LYS A 121 6.33 -6.55 -30.55
CA LYS A 121 6.52 -7.22 -31.85
C LYS A 121 6.97 -8.67 -31.72
N GLU A 122 7.83 -8.96 -30.76
CA GLU A 122 8.30 -10.31 -30.51
C GLU A 122 7.17 -11.23 -30.03
N SER A 123 6.35 -10.73 -29.09
CA SER A 123 5.21 -11.50 -28.58
C SER A 123 4.18 -11.86 -29.66
N PHE A 124 4.00 -10.98 -30.67
CA PHE A 124 3.09 -11.27 -31.81
C PHE A 124 3.65 -12.29 -32.81
N LYS A 125 4.91 -12.66 -32.72
CA LYS A 125 5.46 -13.76 -33.54
C LYS A 125 5.16 -15.14 -32.97
N ASN A 126 4.91 -15.22 -31.66
CA ASN A 126 4.71 -16.45 -30.92
C ASN A 126 3.41 -16.37 -30.08
N PRO A 127 2.23 -16.25 -30.70
CA PRO A 127 0.97 -16.32 -29.97
C PRO A 127 0.80 -17.71 -29.36
N LYS A 128 0.03 -17.80 -28.28
CA LYS A 128 -0.22 -19.03 -27.54
C LYS A 128 -1.73 -19.36 -27.52
N GLU A 129 -2.06 -20.52 -27.07
CA GLU A 129 -3.42 -20.85 -26.62
C GLU A 129 -3.73 -20.15 -25.29
N ILE A 130 -5.02 -20.02 -24.96
CA ILE A 130 -5.47 -19.56 -23.64
C ILE A 130 -5.12 -20.63 -22.61
N GLU A 131 -4.46 -20.24 -21.54
CA GLU A 131 -4.05 -21.17 -20.49
C GLU A 131 -5.21 -21.45 -19.52
N MET A 132 -5.92 -22.54 -19.78
CA MET A 132 -7.16 -22.88 -19.06
C MET A 132 -6.95 -23.06 -17.56
N ASN A 133 -5.81 -23.54 -17.11
CA ASN A 133 -5.51 -23.68 -15.68
C ASN A 133 -5.52 -22.32 -14.96
N LEU A 134 -4.99 -21.26 -15.61
CA LEU A 134 -5.06 -19.90 -15.09
C LEU A 134 -6.49 -19.35 -15.07
N VAL A 135 -7.28 -19.67 -16.12
CA VAL A 135 -8.71 -19.32 -16.18
C VAL A 135 -9.46 -20.00 -15.04
N ASP A 136 -9.23 -21.28 -14.82
CA ASP A 136 -9.87 -22.08 -13.77
C ASP A 136 -9.49 -21.57 -12.37
N ALA A 137 -8.25 -21.18 -12.16
CA ALA A 137 -7.82 -20.57 -10.89
C ALA A 137 -8.52 -19.24 -10.63
N GLN A 138 -8.71 -18.42 -11.66
CA GLN A 138 -9.46 -17.16 -11.55
C GLN A 138 -10.95 -17.42 -11.31
N GLN A 139 -11.56 -18.38 -12.03
CA GLN A 139 -12.95 -18.81 -11.82
C GLN A 139 -13.17 -19.31 -10.39
N ALA A 140 -12.30 -20.21 -9.91
CA ALA A 140 -12.36 -20.71 -8.54
C ALA A 140 -12.35 -19.57 -7.52
N ARG A 141 -11.41 -18.63 -7.64
CA ARG A 141 -11.36 -17.44 -6.78
C ARG A 141 -12.67 -16.65 -6.86
N ARG A 142 -13.17 -16.40 -8.09
CA ARG A 142 -14.38 -15.61 -8.29
C ARG A 142 -15.62 -16.29 -7.69
N ILE A 143 -15.72 -17.62 -7.81
CA ILE A 143 -16.80 -18.41 -7.23
C ILE A 143 -16.71 -18.43 -5.70
N LEU A 144 -15.53 -18.70 -5.13
CA LEU A 144 -15.30 -18.65 -3.69
C LEU A 144 -15.69 -17.30 -3.08
N ASP A 145 -15.19 -16.20 -3.66
CA ASP A 145 -15.50 -14.86 -3.18
C ASP A 145 -17.00 -14.54 -3.33
N ARG A 146 -17.66 -15.12 -4.35
CA ARG A 146 -19.11 -15.03 -4.53
C ARG A 146 -19.86 -15.80 -3.45
N LEU A 147 -19.53 -17.06 -3.23
CA LEU A 147 -20.17 -17.91 -2.21
C LEU A 147 -20.03 -17.27 -0.81
N VAL A 148 -18.84 -16.85 -0.42
CA VAL A 148 -18.62 -16.19 0.86
C VAL A 148 -19.38 -14.87 0.97
N GLY A 149 -19.20 -13.98 -0.01
CA GLY A 149 -19.77 -12.63 0.07
C GLY A 149 -21.29 -12.59 -0.01
N TYR A 150 -21.92 -13.47 -0.79
CA TYR A 150 -23.37 -13.50 -0.97
C TYR A 150 -24.13 -14.27 0.11
N ASN A 151 -23.47 -15.14 0.84
CA ASN A 151 -24.07 -15.80 2.00
C ASN A 151 -23.87 -14.98 3.27
N ILE A 152 -22.66 -14.51 3.59
CA ILE A 152 -22.42 -13.79 4.84
C ILE A 152 -23.01 -12.37 4.81
N SER A 153 -22.91 -11.63 3.69
CA SER A 153 -23.34 -10.23 3.66
C SER A 153 -24.83 -10.04 3.96
N PRO A 154 -25.77 -10.84 3.44
CA PRO A 154 -27.19 -10.75 3.79
C PRO A 154 -27.46 -11.00 5.27
N VAL A 155 -26.79 -11.97 5.89
CA VAL A 155 -26.89 -12.25 7.34
C VAL A 155 -26.47 -11.03 8.11
N LEU A 156 -25.30 -10.45 7.81
CA LEU A 156 -24.83 -9.20 8.44
C LEU A 156 -25.81 -8.03 8.22
N TRP A 157 -26.47 -7.95 7.07
CA TRP A 157 -27.45 -6.88 6.81
C TRP A 157 -28.70 -7.01 7.65
N LYS A 158 -29.18 -8.25 7.85
CA LYS A 158 -30.37 -8.56 8.65
C LYS A 158 -30.11 -8.41 10.15
N LYS A 159 -28.92 -8.82 10.59
CA LYS A 159 -28.59 -8.95 12.02
C LYS A 159 -27.80 -7.77 12.59
N VAL A 160 -27.02 -7.04 11.76
CA VAL A 160 -26.18 -5.91 12.21
C VAL A 160 -26.55 -4.62 11.50
N LYS A 161 -26.18 -4.46 10.22
CA LYS A 161 -26.44 -3.23 9.47
C LYS A 161 -26.36 -3.43 7.97
N LYS A 162 -27.29 -2.84 7.23
CA LYS A 162 -27.29 -2.85 5.76
C LYS A 162 -26.01 -2.24 5.19
N GLY A 163 -25.45 -2.91 4.17
CA GLY A 163 -24.26 -2.44 3.44
C GLY A 163 -22.93 -2.95 3.97
N LEU A 164 -22.94 -3.82 5.00
CA LEU A 164 -21.74 -4.54 5.45
C LEU A 164 -21.35 -5.62 4.44
N SER A 165 -20.12 -6.08 4.50
CA SER A 165 -19.64 -7.21 3.72
C SER A 165 -18.54 -7.95 4.48
N ALA A 166 -18.51 -9.25 4.31
CA ALA A 166 -17.40 -10.09 4.71
C ALA A 166 -16.81 -10.79 3.46
N GLY A 167 -15.56 -11.17 3.57
CA GLY A 167 -14.86 -11.89 2.52
C GLY A 167 -13.54 -12.43 3.06
N ARG A 168 -13.05 -13.55 2.56
CA ARG A 168 -11.89 -14.28 3.09
C ARG A 168 -10.70 -13.36 3.44
N VAL A 169 -10.04 -12.79 2.47
CA VAL A 169 -8.87 -11.92 2.66
C VAL A 169 -9.21 -10.65 3.45
N GLN A 170 -10.40 -10.07 3.22
CA GLN A 170 -10.88 -8.88 3.90
C GLN A 170 -11.04 -9.11 5.41
N SER A 171 -11.65 -10.22 5.81
CA SER A 171 -11.93 -10.54 7.21
C SER A 171 -10.65 -10.85 7.98
N VAL A 172 -9.71 -11.53 7.35
CA VAL A 172 -8.38 -11.77 7.95
C VAL A 172 -7.58 -10.48 8.08
N ALA A 173 -7.61 -9.59 7.09
CA ALA A 173 -6.94 -8.30 7.20
C ALA A 173 -7.52 -7.44 8.35
N LEU A 174 -8.83 -7.49 8.57
CA LEU A 174 -9.50 -6.84 9.71
C LEU A 174 -9.07 -7.49 11.03
N ARG A 175 -9.06 -8.82 11.11
CA ARG A 175 -8.59 -9.58 12.27
C ARG A 175 -7.18 -9.16 12.69
N LEU A 176 -6.23 -9.08 11.77
CA LEU A 176 -4.86 -8.65 12.07
C LEU A 176 -4.81 -7.27 12.74
N VAL A 177 -5.64 -6.33 12.30
CA VAL A 177 -5.70 -4.99 12.90
C VAL A 177 -6.32 -5.04 14.30
N ILE A 178 -7.37 -5.85 14.51
CA ILE A 178 -8.04 -5.99 15.81
C ILE A 178 -7.15 -6.75 16.80
N ASP A 179 -6.51 -7.83 16.39
CA ASP A 179 -5.58 -8.59 17.23
C ASP A 179 -4.43 -7.69 17.72
N ARG A 180 -3.89 -6.84 16.84
CA ARG A 180 -2.89 -5.85 17.20
C ARG A 180 -3.43 -4.82 18.21
N GLU A 181 -4.65 -4.36 18.07
CA GLU A 181 -5.27 -3.45 19.03
C GLU A 181 -5.49 -4.12 20.38
N ASN A 182 -5.87 -5.40 20.40
CA ASN A 182 -6.01 -6.20 21.61
C ASN A 182 -4.65 -6.42 22.30
N GLU A 183 -3.58 -6.70 21.54
CA GLU A 183 -2.22 -6.74 22.07
C GLU A 183 -1.85 -5.43 22.76
N ILE A 184 -2.19 -4.28 22.16
CA ILE A 184 -1.91 -2.96 22.72
C ILE A 184 -2.74 -2.70 23.98
N ARG A 185 -4.02 -3.03 23.98
CA ARG A 185 -4.94 -2.84 25.15
C ARG A 185 -4.55 -3.71 26.36
N ASN A 186 -4.06 -4.92 26.09
CA ASN A 186 -3.67 -5.88 27.13
C ASN A 186 -2.18 -5.75 27.53
N PHE A 187 -1.44 -4.84 26.88
CA PHE A 187 -0.02 -4.70 27.14
C PHE A 187 0.24 -4.14 28.54
N LYS A 188 1.11 -4.78 29.27
CA LYS A 188 1.58 -4.33 30.59
C LYS A 188 3.01 -3.83 30.45
N PRO A 189 3.25 -2.52 30.63
CA PRO A 189 4.61 -1.97 30.59
C PRO A 189 5.46 -2.60 31.69
N GLU A 190 6.63 -3.09 31.32
CA GLU A 190 7.65 -3.57 32.25
C GLU A 190 8.73 -2.50 32.38
N GLU A 191 9.12 -2.21 33.62
CA GLU A 191 10.21 -1.31 33.95
C GLU A 191 11.55 -1.92 33.57
N TYR A 192 12.41 -1.14 32.97
CA TYR A 192 13.83 -1.46 32.81
C TYR A 192 14.67 -0.18 32.84
N TRP A 193 15.94 -0.32 33.08
CA TRP A 193 16.87 0.78 33.19
C TRP A 193 18.00 0.65 32.17
N THR A 194 18.58 1.79 31.80
CA THR A 194 19.87 1.86 31.09
C THR A 194 20.81 2.75 31.88
N ILE A 195 22.10 2.54 31.69
CA ILE A 195 23.14 3.45 32.17
C ILE A 195 23.94 3.84 30.93
N ASP A 196 23.80 5.09 30.53
CA ASP A 196 24.51 5.69 29.40
C ASP A 196 25.69 6.50 29.94
N GLY A 197 26.89 6.29 29.39
CA GLY A 197 28.09 7.05 29.77
C GLY A 197 28.57 7.93 28.62
N GLU A 198 28.82 9.21 28.88
CA GLU A 198 29.58 10.07 27.97
C GLU A 198 31.06 10.02 28.39
N PHE A 199 31.90 9.60 27.45
CA PHE A 199 33.34 9.45 27.66
C PHE A 199 34.13 10.46 26.83
N ARG A 200 35.24 10.91 27.37
CA ARG A 200 36.18 11.82 26.69
C ARG A 200 37.55 11.17 26.52
N TYR A 201 38.07 11.27 25.32
CA TYR A 201 39.45 10.97 24.97
C TYR A 201 40.07 12.14 24.27
N LYS A 202 41.05 12.77 24.89
CA LYS A 202 41.63 14.04 24.43
C LYS A 202 40.53 15.12 24.24
N LYS A 203 40.33 15.58 23.01
CA LYS A 203 39.28 16.55 22.65
C LYS A 203 37.97 15.95 22.17
N SER A 204 37.91 14.63 21.98
CA SER A 204 36.76 13.94 21.41
C SER A 204 35.88 13.38 22.51
N LYS A 205 34.55 13.53 22.35
CA LYS A 205 33.52 12.91 23.19
C LYS A 205 32.80 11.82 22.43
N PHE A 206 32.37 10.76 23.11
CA PHE A 206 31.59 9.67 22.56
C PHE A 206 30.76 8.98 23.63
N ASN A 207 29.70 8.33 23.23
CA ASN A 207 28.78 7.69 24.16
C ASN A 207 28.97 6.16 24.15
N ALA A 208 28.84 5.55 25.34
CA ALA A 208 28.84 4.12 25.53
C ALA A 208 27.70 3.71 26.47
N LYS A 209 27.23 2.48 26.31
CA LYS A 209 26.17 1.90 27.11
C LYS A 209 26.72 0.84 28.04
N PHE A 210 26.25 0.82 29.27
CA PHE A 210 26.53 -0.28 30.21
C PHE A 210 26.12 -1.62 29.62
N LEU A 211 26.97 -2.63 29.78
CA LEU A 211 26.77 -3.95 29.18
C LEU A 211 26.92 -5.09 30.18
N HIS A 212 28.03 -5.12 30.96
CA HIS A 212 28.36 -6.21 31.84
C HIS A 212 28.71 -5.77 33.25
N TYR A 213 28.41 -6.62 34.21
CA TYR A 213 28.92 -6.58 35.57
C TYR A 213 29.55 -7.94 35.92
N LYS A 214 30.77 -7.96 36.47
CA LYS A 214 31.54 -9.16 36.75
C LYS A 214 31.67 -10.11 35.55
N ASN A 215 32.00 -9.52 34.39
CA ASN A 215 32.15 -10.23 33.11
C ASN A 215 30.92 -10.99 32.61
N LYS A 216 29.73 -10.75 33.16
CA LYS A 216 28.46 -11.34 32.72
C LYS A 216 27.48 -10.24 32.25
N PRO A 217 26.65 -10.49 31.24
CA PRO A 217 25.55 -9.58 30.87
C PRO A 217 24.66 -9.34 32.10
N PHE A 218 24.45 -8.09 32.46
CA PHE A 218 23.64 -7.72 33.60
C PHE A 218 22.47 -6.82 33.15
N LYS A 219 21.24 -7.32 33.36
CA LYS A 219 20.04 -6.58 33.01
C LYS A 219 19.60 -5.71 34.17
N LEU A 220 19.51 -4.42 33.96
CA LEU A 220 19.01 -3.45 34.92
C LEU A 220 17.48 -3.45 34.94
N LYS A 221 16.88 -4.18 35.84
CA LYS A 221 15.41 -4.29 35.96
C LYS A 221 14.82 -3.31 36.94
N THR A 222 15.58 -2.94 37.95
CA THR A 222 15.10 -2.11 39.07
C THR A 222 16.09 -0.99 39.40
N LYS A 223 15.61 0.02 40.11
CA LYS A 223 16.48 1.09 40.64
C LYS A 223 17.61 0.56 41.51
N LYS A 224 17.36 -0.52 42.29
CA LYS A 224 18.41 -1.17 43.10
C LYS A 224 19.54 -1.78 42.27
N ASP A 225 19.22 -2.31 41.08
CA ASP A 225 20.26 -2.79 40.15
C ASP A 225 21.16 -1.63 39.67
N VAL A 226 20.55 -0.49 39.40
CA VAL A 226 21.28 0.72 39.02
C VAL A 226 22.15 1.22 40.14
N GLU A 227 21.61 1.36 41.36
CA GLU A 227 22.34 1.78 42.55
C GLU A 227 23.54 0.90 42.85
N LYS A 228 23.38 -0.43 42.66
CA LYS A 228 24.48 -1.41 42.79
C LYS A 228 25.63 -1.15 41.81
N ILE A 229 25.31 -0.83 40.55
CA ILE A 229 26.32 -0.56 39.52
C ILE A 229 26.96 0.81 39.74
N THR A 230 26.16 1.84 40.03
CA THR A 230 26.69 3.20 40.26
C THR A 230 27.53 3.29 41.51
N ALA A 231 27.17 2.57 42.59
CA ALA A 231 27.98 2.52 43.83
C ALA A 231 29.31 1.75 43.66
N ALA A 232 29.40 0.89 42.64
CA ALA A 232 30.62 0.13 42.34
C ALA A 232 31.59 0.89 41.40
N LEU A 233 31.21 2.11 40.96
CA LEU A 233 32.07 2.99 40.17
C LEU A 233 33.01 3.74 41.13
N ASP A 234 34.31 3.81 40.77
CA ASP A 234 35.36 4.48 41.52
C ASP A 234 36.03 5.55 40.67
N GLY A 235 35.55 6.78 40.84
CA GLY A 235 36.05 7.94 40.06
C GLY A 235 35.62 7.93 38.57
N ASP A 236 36.33 8.69 37.78
CA ASP A 236 35.97 8.98 36.37
C ASP A 236 36.91 8.32 35.35
N GLN A 237 37.93 7.58 35.79
CA GLN A 237 38.91 6.95 34.91
C GLN A 237 38.50 5.52 34.50
N PHE A 238 38.52 5.26 33.21
CA PHE A 238 38.23 3.98 32.62
C PHE A 238 39.31 3.58 31.62
N GLU A 239 39.44 2.30 31.35
CA GLU A 239 40.39 1.74 30.40
C GLU A 239 39.69 1.06 29.24
N ILE A 240 40.24 1.22 28.04
CA ILE A 240 39.81 0.45 26.84
C ILE A 240 40.40 -0.96 26.92
N THR A 241 39.61 -1.93 27.34
CA THR A 241 40.04 -3.32 27.49
C THR A 241 39.97 -4.16 26.24
N ASN A 242 39.19 -3.74 25.27
CA ASN A 242 39.10 -4.44 23.98
C ASN A 242 38.65 -3.49 22.85
N VAL A 243 39.28 -3.64 21.68
CA VAL A 243 38.95 -2.92 20.46
C VAL A 243 38.70 -3.94 19.35
N THR A 244 37.44 -4.07 18.95
CA THR A 244 37.09 -4.95 17.84
C THR A 244 36.78 -4.16 16.59
N LYS A 245 37.58 -4.35 15.53
CA LYS A 245 37.35 -3.74 14.22
C LYS A 245 36.90 -4.81 13.24
N LYS A 246 35.78 -4.59 12.54
CA LYS A 246 35.22 -5.50 11.53
C LYS A 246 34.73 -4.74 10.32
N GLU A 247 34.95 -5.31 9.18
CA GLU A 247 34.33 -4.86 7.94
C GLU A 247 32.97 -5.57 7.78
N LYS A 248 31.90 -4.81 7.55
CA LYS A 248 30.55 -5.31 7.37
C LYS A 248 30.07 -4.96 5.95
N THR A 249 29.66 -5.97 5.23
CA THR A 249 29.06 -5.79 3.92
C THR A 249 27.55 -5.60 4.05
N ARG A 250 26.99 -4.53 3.45
CA ARG A 250 25.56 -4.29 3.31
C ARG A 250 25.14 -4.49 1.87
N ASN A 251 24.31 -5.49 1.62
CA ASN A 251 23.83 -5.79 0.29
C ASN A 251 22.69 -4.87 -0.13
N PRO A 252 22.57 -4.54 -1.43
CA PRO A 252 21.38 -3.89 -1.96
C PRO A 252 20.17 -4.81 -1.81
N ALA A 253 19.01 -4.20 -1.65
CA ALA A 253 17.76 -4.91 -1.67
C ALA A 253 17.37 -5.29 -3.12
N ASN A 254 16.56 -6.35 -3.27
CA ASN A 254 16.09 -6.81 -4.58
C ASN A 254 15.25 -5.75 -5.29
N PRO A 255 15.06 -5.82 -6.61
CA PRO A 255 14.08 -5.03 -7.34
C PRO A 255 12.70 -5.18 -6.72
N PHE A 256 11.80 -4.27 -7.04
CA PHE A 256 10.47 -4.28 -6.46
C PHE A 256 9.61 -5.46 -6.92
N THR A 257 8.91 -6.07 -5.95
CA THR A 257 7.65 -6.77 -6.13
C THR A 257 6.49 -5.79 -5.91
N THR A 258 5.25 -6.20 -6.18
CA THR A 258 4.06 -5.40 -5.88
C THR A 258 4.02 -4.96 -4.41
N SER A 259 4.26 -5.89 -3.50
CA SER A 259 4.24 -5.63 -2.07
C SER A 259 5.31 -4.63 -1.65
N THR A 260 6.56 -4.86 -2.03
CA THR A 260 7.67 -3.97 -1.66
C THR A 260 7.55 -2.59 -2.28
N LEU A 261 6.98 -2.48 -3.50
CA LEU A 261 6.67 -1.19 -4.13
C LEU A 261 5.60 -0.43 -3.33
N GLN A 262 4.53 -1.10 -2.92
CA GLN A 262 3.47 -0.48 -2.10
C GLN A 262 4.02 -0.01 -0.75
N GLN A 263 4.88 -0.80 -0.11
CA GLN A 263 5.53 -0.46 1.16
C GLN A 263 6.40 0.80 1.03
N GLU A 264 7.32 0.82 0.08
CA GLU A 264 8.24 1.96 -0.09
C GLU A 264 7.54 3.21 -0.62
N ALA A 265 6.53 3.07 -1.48
CA ALA A 265 5.70 4.19 -1.91
C ALA A 265 4.89 4.79 -0.75
N ALA A 266 4.41 3.97 0.19
CA ALA A 266 3.74 4.46 1.39
C ALA A 266 4.73 5.23 2.30
N ARG A 267 5.94 4.71 2.52
CA ARG A 267 6.97 5.33 3.37
C ARG A 267 7.55 6.61 2.77
N LYS A 268 8.07 6.53 1.54
CA LYS A 268 8.81 7.63 0.89
C LYS A 268 7.93 8.67 0.21
N LEU A 269 6.82 8.22 -0.40
CA LEU A 269 5.96 9.08 -1.22
C LEU A 269 4.66 9.47 -0.52
N ASN A 270 4.33 8.80 0.58
CA ASN A 270 3.03 8.90 1.25
C ASN A 270 1.87 8.55 0.30
N PHE A 271 2.07 7.53 -0.54
CA PHE A 271 1.05 7.01 -1.44
C PHE A 271 0.34 5.83 -0.77
N LYS A 272 -0.99 5.81 -0.83
CA LYS A 272 -1.77 4.61 -0.47
C LYS A 272 -1.53 3.51 -1.51
N ALA A 273 -1.64 2.25 -1.11
CA ALA A 273 -1.45 1.10 -2.00
C ALA A 273 -2.29 1.20 -3.28
N ARG A 274 -3.56 1.59 -3.17
CA ARG A 274 -4.42 1.85 -4.33
C ARG A 274 -3.88 2.94 -5.27
N LYS A 275 -3.38 4.05 -4.71
CA LYS A 275 -2.79 5.13 -5.51
C LYS A 275 -1.50 4.66 -6.18
N THR A 276 -0.67 3.90 -5.47
CA THR A 276 0.55 3.32 -6.01
C THR A 276 0.25 2.45 -7.23
N MET A 277 -0.72 1.53 -7.11
CA MET A 277 -1.08 0.66 -8.22
C MET A 277 -1.71 1.41 -9.40
N MET A 278 -2.53 2.42 -9.14
CA MET A 278 -3.10 3.26 -10.20
C MET A 278 -2.02 4.01 -11.00
N VAL A 279 -1.03 4.57 -10.32
CA VAL A 279 0.07 5.30 -10.99
C VAL A 279 1.01 4.31 -11.70
N ALA A 280 1.29 3.15 -11.10
CA ALA A 280 2.08 2.09 -11.73
C ALA A 280 1.43 1.59 -13.03
N GLN A 281 0.10 1.39 -13.02
CA GLN A 281 -0.67 1.02 -14.23
C GLN A 281 -0.49 2.05 -15.35
N GLN A 282 -0.54 3.34 -15.03
CA GLN A 282 -0.32 4.40 -16.02
C GLN A 282 1.09 4.35 -16.62
N LEU A 283 2.11 4.11 -15.78
CA LEU A 283 3.50 3.98 -16.23
C LEU A 283 3.71 2.74 -17.10
N TYR A 284 3.04 1.65 -16.81
CA TYR A 284 3.08 0.41 -17.58
C TYR A 284 2.37 0.56 -18.93
N GLU A 285 1.14 1.09 -18.96
CA GLU A 285 0.31 1.17 -20.17
C GLU A 285 0.86 2.12 -21.22
N GLY A 286 1.63 3.12 -20.83
CA GLY A 286 2.37 4.00 -21.72
C GLY A 286 2.20 5.48 -21.43
N ILE A 287 3.30 6.18 -21.55
CA ILE A 287 3.43 7.63 -21.43
C ILE A 287 3.78 8.21 -22.79
N ASP A 288 3.15 9.30 -23.16
CA ASP A 288 3.42 10.00 -24.42
C ASP A 288 4.74 10.80 -24.31
N LEU A 289 5.77 10.31 -24.94
CA LEU A 289 7.09 10.96 -25.02
C LEU A 289 7.22 11.84 -26.28
N LYS A 290 6.12 12.41 -26.77
CA LYS A 290 6.06 13.31 -27.95
C LYS A 290 6.63 12.63 -29.20
N LYS A 291 7.80 13.09 -29.69
CA LYS A 291 8.46 12.57 -30.93
C LYS A 291 8.79 11.07 -30.83
N GLN A 292 9.09 10.55 -29.63
CA GLN A 292 9.37 9.13 -29.42
C GLN A 292 8.11 8.25 -29.38
N GLY A 293 6.93 8.87 -29.32
CA GLY A 293 5.66 8.17 -29.24
C GLY A 293 5.27 7.79 -27.80
N THR A 294 4.28 6.93 -27.66
CA THR A 294 3.80 6.44 -26.35
C THR A 294 4.55 5.16 -26.01
N ILE A 295 5.15 5.09 -24.83
CA ILE A 295 6.01 3.96 -24.40
C ILE A 295 5.65 3.58 -22.96
N GLY A 296 5.55 2.27 -22.67
CA GLY A 296 5.49 1.76 -21.30
C GLY A 296 6.83 1.96 -20.61
N LEU A 297 6.83 2.65 -19.46
CA LEU A 297 8.07 3.01 -18.76
C LEU A 297 8.51 1.98 -17.74
N ILE A 298 7.63 1.07 -17.32
CA ILE A 298 7.95 0.00 -16.38
C ILE A 298 7.42 -1.35 -16.86
N THR A 299 7.95 -2.43 -16.30
CA THR A 299 7.42 -3.78 -16.46
C THR A 299 6.08 -3.93 -15.74
N TYR A 300 5.39 -5.05 -15.97
CA TYR A 300 4.11 -5.35 -15.34
C TYR A 300 4.20 -5.29 -13.82
N MET A 301 3.29 -4.56 -13.18
CA MET A 301 3.40 -4.18 -11.79
C MET A 301 2.71 -5.13 -10.80
N ARG A 302 1.97 -6.14 -11.25
CA ARG A 302 1.40 -7.17 -10.38
C ARG A 302 2.26 -8.43 -10.43
N THR A 303 3.30 -8.45 -9.63
CA THR A 303 4.29 -9.53 -9.59
C THR A 303 4.84 -9.72 -8.18
N ASP A 304 5.13 -10.93 -7.80
CA ASP A 304 5.91 -11.32 -6.63
C ASP A 304 7.34 -11.77 -7.00
N SER A 305 7.64 -11.82 -8.30
CA SER A 305 8.95 -12.17 -8.82
C SER A 305 9.97 -11.05 -8.63
N THR A 306 11.20 -11.43 -8.33
CA THR A 306 12.39 -10.56 -8.32
C THR A 306 13.33 -10.85 -9.48
N ARG A 307 12.91 -11.68 -10.44
CA ARG A 307 13.66 -12.04 -11.65
C ARG A 307 13.87 -10.81 -12.54
N ILE A 308 14.99 -10.76 -13.22
CA ILE A 308 15.36 -9.70 -14.15
C ILE A 308 15.87 -10.38 -15.43
N SER A 309 15.42 -9.93 -16.59
CA SER A 309 15.94 -10.41 -17.88
C SER A 309 17.43 -10.06 -18.04
N ASP A 310 18.14 -10.90 -18.79
CA ASP A 310 19.58 -10.68 -19.00
C ASP A 310 19.87 -9.41 -19.79
N THR A 311 18.97 -9.03 -20.69
CA THR A 311 19.05 -7.76 -21.43
C THR A 311 18.99 -6.57 -20.46
N ALA A 312 18.04 -6.58 -19.49
CA ALA A 312 17.91 -5.50 -18.51
C ALA A 312 19.12 -5.45 -17.55
N LYS A 313 19.67 -6.61 -17.16
CA LYS A 313 20.91 -6.67 -16.37
C LYS A 313 22.10 -6.07 -17.12
N ALA A 314 22.25 -6.41 -18.42
CA ALA A 314 23.34 -5.90 -19.25
C ALA A 314 23.25 -4.37 -19.41
N GLU A 315 22.03 -3.84 -19.69
CA GLU A 315 21.81 -2.40 -19.82
C GLU A 315 22.09 -1.67 -18.49
N ALA A 316 21.63 -2.22 -17.36
CA ALA A 316 21.89 -1.64 -16.05
C ALA A 316 23.39 -1.65 -15.71
N LYS A 317 24.10 -2.74 -16.01
CA LYS A 317 25.56 -2.83 -15.83
C LYS A 317 26.27 -1.76 -16.65
N GLN A 318 25.90 -1.58 -17.93
CA GLN A 318 26.45 -0.54 -18.79
C GLN A 318 26.25 0.84 -18.17
N TYR A 319 25.01 1.18 -17.78
CA TYR A 319 24.71 2.46 -17.15
C TYR A 319 25.53 2.70 -15.87
N ILE A 320 25.64 1.68 -15.00
CA ILE A 320 26.39 1.79 -13.76
C ILE A 320 27.88 2.02 -14.04
N THR A 321 28.44 1.30 -14.99
CA THR A 321 29.86 1.44 -15.40
C THR A 321 30.13 2.85 -15.92
N ASP A 322 29.29 3.34 -16.82
CA ASP A 322 29.46 4.66 -17.44
C ASP A 322 29.29 5.81 -16.45
N LYS A 323 28.34 5.68 -15.50
CA LYS A 323 27.98 6.76 -14.58
C LYS A 323 28.78 6.77 -13.29
N TYR A 324 29.12 5.60 -12.73
CA TYR A 324 29.72 5.44 -11.40
C TYR A 324 31.08 4.74 -11.42
N GLY A 325 31.43 4.11 -12.53
CA GLY A 325 32.65 3.33 -12.66
C GLY A 325 32.49 1.84 -12.38
N GLU A 326 33.44 1.03 -12.82
CA GLU A 326 33.38 -0.43 -12.76
C GLU A 326 33.31 -0.98 -11.32
N SER A 327 33.93 -0.30 -10.35
CA SER A 327 33.87 -0.69 -8.93
C SER A 327 32.47 -0.70 -8.33
N TYR A 328 31.52 0.00 -8.95
CA TYR A 328 30.12 0.04 -8.52
C TYR A 328 29.27 -1.07 -9.14
N THR A 329 29.79 -1.88 -10.05
CA THR A 329 29.05 -2.99 -10.63
C THR A 329 29.04 -4.20 -9.70
N SER A 330 27.87 -4.85 -9.58
CA SER A 330 27.74 -6.06 -8.75
C SER A 330 28.39 -7.25 -9.44
N LYS A 331 29.23 -8.00 -8.69
CA LYS A 331 29.75 -9.32 -9.10
C LYS A 331 28.83 -10.47 -8.64
N ARG A 332 27.70 -10.16 -8.00
CA ARG A 332 26.75 -11.16 -7.51
C ARG A 332 26.02 -11.85 -8.65
N LYS A 333 26.01 -13.19 -8.64
CA LYS A 333 24.99 -13.94 -9.36
C LYS A 333 23.66 -13.66 -8.65
N ALA A 334 22.67 -13.15 -9.36
CA ALA A 334 21.35 -12.92 -8.80
C ALA A 334 20.83 -14.24 -8.25
N SER A 335 20.63 -14.34 -6.94
CA SER A 335 19.89 -15.42 -6.32
C SER A 335 18.41 -15.11 -6.52
N GLY A 336 17.88 -15.40 -7.68
CA GLY A 336 16.44 -15.49 -7.86
C GLY A 336 15.97 -16.65 -6.99
N LYS A 337 15.16 -16.41 -5.96
CA LYS A 337 14.24 -17.45 -5.55
C LYS A 337 13.36 -17.69 -6.77
N GLN A 338 13.36 -18.90 -7.30
CA GLN A 338 12.30 -19.38 -8.19
C GLN A 338 11.00 -19.19 -7.39
N GLY A 339 10.24 -18.16 -7.73
CA GLY A 339 8.90 -17.98 -7.20
C GLY A 339 7.93 -18.72 -8.11
N ASP A 340 6.80 -19.10 -7.58
CA ASP A 340 5.78 -19.93 -8.20
C ASP A 340 5.13 -19.36 -9.49
N GLN A 341 5.60 -18.20 -9.99
CA GLN A 341 5.19 -17.59 -11.26
C GLN A 341 6.42 -17.23 -12.10
N ASP A 342 7.11 -18.21 -12.62
CA ASP A 342 8.34 -18.08 -13.43
C ASP A 342 8.21 -17.19 -14.70
N ALA A 343 6.99 -16.86 -15.10
CA ALA A 343 6.72 -16.03 -16.29
C ALA A 343 6.93 -14.52 -16.07
N HIS A 344 6.86 -14.03 -14.83
CA HIS A 344 6.93 -12.61 -14.51
C HIS A 344 8.36 -12.14 -14.21
N GLU A 345 8.59 -10.86 -14.48
CA GLU A 345 9.77 -10.14 -14.02
C GLU A 345 9.44 -9.25 -12.82
N ALA A 346 10.49 -8.79 -12.11
CA ALA A 346 10.38 -7.74 -11.13
C ALA A 346 9.89 -6.43 -11.74
N ILE A 347 9.35 -5.55 -10.90
CA ILE A 347 8.98 -4.18 -11.31
C ILE A 347 10.27 -3.37 -11.51
N ARG A 348 10.56 -3.03 -12.75
CA ARG A 348 11.73 -2.28 -13.18
C ARG A 348 11.41 -1.28 -14.29
N PRO A 349 12.26 -0.29 -14.57
CA PRO A 349 12.11 0.51 -15.78
C PRO A 349 12.25 -0.38 -17.02
N SER A 350 11.51 -0.08 -18.07
CA SER A 350 11.61 -0.76 -19.37
C SER A 350 12.95 -0.48 -20.06
N SER A 351 13.63 0.60 -19.70
CA SER A 351 15.01 0.90 -20.06
C SER A 351 15.69 1.71 -18.96
N THR A 352 16.88 1.27 -18.55
CA THR A 352 17.71 1.98 -17.55
C THR A 352 18.17 3.34 -18.07
N MET A 353 18.34 3.46 -19.39
CA MET A 353 18.82 4.68 -20.05
C MET A 353 17.78 5.82 -20.03
N ARG A 354 16.51 5.54 -19.72
CA ARG A 354 15.49 6.56 -19.47
C ARG A 354 15.55 7.01 -18.02
N THR A 355 16.51 7.90 -17.73
CA THR A 355 16.67 8.36 -16.35
C THR A 355 15.47 9.15 -15.85
N PRO A 356 15.22 9.22 -14.53
CA PRO A 356 14.14 10.04 -13.99
C PRO A 356 14.19 11.51 -14.42
N ASP A 357 15.38 12.07 -14.57
CA ASP A 357 15.56 13.47 -14.96
C ASP A 357 15.15 13.69 -16.42
N ASP A 358 15.48 12.77 -17.32
CA ASP A 358 15.07 12.81 -18.74
C ASP A 358 13.54 12.69 -18.87
N MET A 359 12.91 11.90 -17.99
CA MET A 359 11.47 11.65 -18.03
C MET A 359 10.63 12.75 -17.33
N LYS A 360 11.27 13.62 -16.57
CA LYS A 360 10.59 14.61 -15.70
C LYS A 360 9.59 15.50 -16.45
N SER A 361 9.93 15.92 -17.66
CA SER A 361 9.08 16.81 -18.48
C SER A 361 7.85 16.13 -19.09
N PHE A 362 7.82 14.80 -19.13
CA PHE A 362 6.73 13.99 -19.71
C PHE A 362 5.78 13.45 -18.63
N LEU A 363 6.19 13.46 -17.37
CA LEU A 363 5.49 12.83 -16.27
C LEU A 363 4.77 13.85 -15.39
N THR A 364 3.58 13.49 -14.93
CA THR A 364 2.96 14.19 -13.81
C THR A 364 3.80 14.05 -12.55
N LYS A 365 3.60 14.91 -11.55
CA LYS A 365 4.34 14.88 -10.29
C LYS A 365 4.30 13.50 -9.61
N ASP A 366 3.14 12.84 -9.60
CA ASP A 366 2.98 11.53 -8.95
C ASP A 366 3.64 10.42 -9.80
N GLN A 367 3.50 10.45 -11.11
CA GLN A 367 4.17 9.54 -12.03
C GLN A 367 5.70 9.66 -11.92
N TYR A 368 6.23 10.87 -11.91
CA TYR A 368 7.67 11.12 -11.75
C TYR A 368 8.20 10.55 -10.44
N ARG A 369 7.51 10.81 -9.31
CA ARG A 369 7.94 10.33 -7.99
C ARG A 369 7.96 8.80 -7.92
N LEU A 370 6.95 8.13 -8.47
CA LEU A 370 6.88 6.68 -8.48
C LEU A 370 7.89 6.06 -9.45
N TYR A 371 8.02 6.63 -10.66
CA TYR A 371 9.02 6.20 -11.64
C TYR A 371 10.44 6.32 -11.09
N LYS A 372 10.77 7.46 -10.48
CA LYS A 372 12.06 7.68 -9.81
C LYS A 372 12.33 6.63 -8.74
N LEU A 373 11.36 6.31 -7.91
CA LEU A 373 11.48 5.30 -6.87
C LEU A 373 11.77 3.91 -7.47
N ILE A 374 11.05 3.51 -8.52
CA ILE A 374 11.23 2.23 -9.21
C ILE A 374 12.61 2.17 -9.88
N TRP A 375 12.99 3.22 -10.58
CA TRP A 375 14.26 3.31 -11.28
C TRP A 375 15.47 3.26 -10.34
N GLU A 376 15.47 4.08 -9.29
CA GLU A 376 16.54 4.12 -8.28
C GLU A 376 16.69 2.77 -7.58
N ARG A 377 15.59 2.13 -7.21
CA ARG A 377 15.62 0.80 -6.58
C ARG A 377 16.18 -0.26 -7.51
N PHE A 378 15.76 -0.27 -8.78
CA PHE A 378 16.26 -1.22 -9.77
C PHE A 378 17.75 -1.07 -10.01
N VAL A 379 18.22 0.15 -10.30
CA VAL A 379 19.65 0.38 -10.54
C VAL A 379 20.48 0.04 -9.30
N ALA A 380 20.05 0.48 -8.13
CA ALA A 380 20.72 0.15 -6.86
C ALA A 380 20.81 -1.36 -6.63
N SER A 381 19.79 -2.13 -7.01
CA SER A 381 19.79 -3.60 -6.89
C SER A 381 20.87 -4.29 -7.73
N GLN A 382 21.33 -3.62 -8.79
CA GLN A 382 22.39 -4.09 -9.69
C GLN A 382 23.78 -3.53 -9.33
N MET A 383 23.86 -2.66 -8.32
CA MET A 383 25.13 -2.06 -7.86
C MET A 383 25.85 -2.94 -6.84
N ALA A 384 27.13 -2.66 -6.66
CA ALA A 384 27.98 -3.30 -5.66
C ALA A 384 27.46 -3.03 -4.24
N PRO A 385 27.66 -3.98 -3.29
CA PRO A 385 27.34 -3.78 -1.88
C PRO A 385 28.09 -2.58 -1.28
N ALA A 386 27.51 -1.98 -0.26
CA ALA A 386 28.22 -1.02 0.57
C ALA A 386 29.14 -1.74 1.57
N ILE A 387 30.29 -1.16 1.86
CA ILE A 387 31.25 -1.65 2.83
C ILE A 387 31.32 -0.65 3.98
N LEU A 388 31.12 -1.16 5.18
CA LEU A 388 31.08 -0.40 6.40
C LEU A 388 32.18 -0.88 7.33
N ASP A 389 32.98 0.04 7.84
CA ASP A 389 33.91 -0.24 8.93
C ASP A 389 33.15 -0.06 10.25
N THR A 390 33.10 -1.12 11.05
CA THR A 390 32.50 -1.11 12.38
C THR A 390 33.57 -1.24 13.44
N VAL A 391 33.46 -0.43 14.48
CA VAL A 391 34.36 -0.47 15.65
C VAL A 391 33.52 -0.64 16.90
N SER A 392 33.86 -1.61 17.73
CA SER A 392 33.32 -1.76 19.07
C SER A 392 34.43 -1.60 20.10
N LEU A 393 34.21 -0.75 21.09
CA LEU A 393 35.12 -0.47 22.20
C LEU A 393 34.51 -1.01 23.48
N ASP A 394 35.22 -1.88 24.19
CA ASP A 394 34.89 -2.26 25.56
C ASP A 394 35.67 -1.33 26.52
N ILE A 395 34.95 -0.64 27.35
CA ILE A 395 35.41 0.37 28.29
C ILE A 395 35.15 -0.13 29.68
N THR A 396 36.19 -0.35 30.47
CA THR A 396 36.07 -1.07 31.74
C THR A 396 36.62 -0.24 32.91
N GLN A 397 35.94 -0.35 34.04
CA GLN A 397 36.44 0.07 35.36
C GLN A 397 36.09 -1.03 36.36
N GLY A 398 37.10 -1.69 36.93
CA GLY A 398 36.87 -2.86 37.77
C GLY A 398 35.99 -3.94 37.12
N ASP A 399 34.91 -4.29 37.79
CA ASP A 399 33.93 -5.27 37.28
C ASP A 399 32.90 -4.71 36.28
N ILE A 400 32.92 -3.43 36.01
CA ILE A 400 31.91 -2.71 35.20
C ILE A 400 32.42 -2.52 33.78
N LYS A 401 31.60 -2.89 32.80
CA LYS A 401 31.91 -2.77 31.37
C LYS A 401 30.82 -1.97 30.64
N PHE A 402 31.28 -0.95 29.94
CA PHE A 402 30.50 -0.23 28.94
C PHE A 402 30.93 -0.62 27.53
N ARG A 403 30.07 -0.44 26.55
CA ARG A 403 30.38 -0.64 25.14
C ARG A 403 29.96 0.56 24.29
N ALA A 404 30.91 1.06 23.52
CA ALA A 404 30.67 2.02 22.45
C ALA A 404 30.73 1.31 21.10
N ASN A 405 29.79 1.62 20.20
CA ASN A 405 29.77 1.10 18.83
C ASN A 405 29.85 2.27 17.86
N GLY A 406 30.80 2.19 16.93
CA GLY A 406 30.97 3.13 15.84
C GLY A 406 30.82 2.46 14.49
N GLN A 407 30.39 3.24 13.51
CA GLN A 407 30.26 2.79 12.13
C GLN A 407 30.60 3.94 11.18
N THR A 408 31.44 3.66 10.21
CA THR A 408 31.78 4.58 9.13
C THR A 408 31.62 3.88 7.77
N ILE A 409 31.26 4.64 6.75
CA ILE A 409 31.10 4.10 5.40
C ILE A 409 32.46 4.11 4.70
N LYS A 410 33.03 2.94 4.43
CA LYS A 410 34.27 2.78 3.66
C LYS A 410 34.02 2.90 2.18
N PHE A 411 32.97 2.25 1.69
CA PHE A 411 32.52 2.29 0.30
C PHE A 411 31.01 2.37 0.24
N LYS A 412 30.45 3.39 -0.42
CA LYS A 412 29.00 3.62 -0.46
C LYS A 412 28.25 2.60 -1.28
N GLY A 413 28.84 2.07 -2.36
CA GLY A 413 28.18 1.13 -3.26
C GLY A 413 26.78 1.62 -3.65
N PHE A 414 25.79 0.74 -3.59
CA PHE A 414 24.40 1.06 -3.91
C PHE A 414 23.78 2.21 -3.09
N MET A 415 24.30 2.46 -1.88
CA MET A 415 23.81 3.53 -1.01
C MET A 415 24.04 4.93 -1.59
N THR A 416 24.87 5.06 -2.64
CA THR A 416 25.01 6.30 -3.40
C THR A 416 23.71 6.72 -4.06
N LEU A 417 22.87 5.76 -4.45
CA LEU A 417 21.64 6.00 -5.19
C LEU A 417 20.38 5.76 -4.37
N TYR A 418 20.36 4.71 -3.57
CA TYR A 418 19.14 4.27 -2.88
C TYR A 418 19.40 3.64 -1.51
N VAL A 419 18.60 4.04 -0.53
CA VAL A 419 18.54 3.43 0.80
C VAL A 419 17.08 3.16 1.14
N GLU A 420 16.76 1.95 1.62
CA GLU A 420 15.42 1.61 2.10
C GLU A 420 15.04 2.39 3.36
N THR A 421 13.77 2.73 3.46
CA THR A 421 13.20 3.34 4.67
C THR A 421 12.56 2.26 5.53
N LYS A 422 12.86 2.25 6.83
CA LYS A 422 12.18 1.40 7.83
C LYS A 422 11.10 2.20 8.54
N ASP A 423 10.04 1.53 9.02
CA ASP A 423 8.92 2.19 9.72
C ASP A 423 9.33 2.77 11.08
N ASP A 424 10.27 2.11 11.77
CA ASP A 424 10.66 2.39 13.15
C ASP A 424 12.16 2.70 13.31
N SER A 425 12.85 3.14 12.26
CA SER A 425 14.27 3.38 12.36
C SER A 425 14.60 4.84 12.71
N ASP A 426 15.29 5.02 13.81
CA ASP A 426 16.32 6.04 13.88
C ASP A 426 17.25 5.85 12.66
N SER A 427 17.40 6.88 11.86
CA SER A 427 18.35 6.85 10.73
C SER A 427 19.68 6.35 11.26
N GLU A 428 20.24 5.28 10.69
CA GLU A 428 21.59 4.82 11.00
C GLU A 428 22.55 5.96 10.61
N LYS A 429 22.74 6.89 11.54
CA LYS A 429 23.71 7.98 11.40
C LYS A 429 25.10 7.39 11.54
N GLU A 430 26.03 7.88 10.74
CA GLU A 430 27.43 7.58 10.96
C GLU A 430 27.77 8.00 12.39
N ASN A 431 28.26 7.04 13.18
CA ASN A 431 28.78 7.29 14.52
C ASN A 431 30.28 7.03 14.50
N LYS A 432 31.04 8.10 14.37
CA LYS A 432 32.51 8.02 14.30
C LYS A 432 33.08 8.07 15.71
N LEU A 433 33.67 6.97 16.14
CA LEU A 433 34.43 6.90 17.37
C LEU A 433 35.86 7.47 17.18
N PRO A 434 36.49 8.01 18.23
CA PRO A 434 37.90 8.36 18.19
C PRO A 434 38.76 7.12 17.96
N LYS A 435 39.96 7.33 17.40
CA LYS A 435 40.92 6.25 17.25
C LYS A 435 41.51 5.92 18.63
N LEU A 436 41.07 4.79 19.17
CA LEU A 436 41.46 4.27 20.47
C LEU A 436 42.08 2.86 20.27
N GLU A 437 43.02 2.56 21.16
CA GLU A 437 43.68 1.25 21.22
C GLU A 437 43.45 0.61 22.60
N GLN A 438 43.70 -0.67 22.72
CA GLN A 438 43.61 -1.38 23.97
C GLN A 438 44.68 -0.80 24.94
N GLY A 439 44.31 -0.52 26.19
CA GLY A 439 45.13 0.10 27.18
C GLY A 439 44.98 1.63 27.27
N ASP A 440 44.33 2.28 26.28
CA ASP A 440 44.03 3.71 26.35
C ASP A 440 43.11 4.01 27.54
N LYS A 441 43.42 5.15 28.25
CA LYS A 441 42.58 5.64 29.34
C LYS A 441 41.62 6.71 28.82
N VAL A 442 40.36 6.60 29.25
CA VAL A 442 39.30 7.55 28.93
C VAL A 442 38.63 8.05 30.21
N THR A 443 38.16 9.26 30.19
CA THR A 443 37.50 9.88 31.35
C THR A 443 36.00 9.91 31.11
N ALA A 444 35.21 9.40 32.04
CA ALA A 444 33.75 9.55 32.02
C ALA A 444 33.42 11.02 32.39
N THR A 445 32.80 11.75 31.50
CA THR A 445 32.32 13.10 31.77
C THR A 445 30.94 13.13 32.39
N GLN A 446 30.15 12.07 32.11
CA GLN A 446 28.82 11.91 32.63
C GLN A 446 28.44 10.44 32.61
N ILE A 447 27.79 9.95 33.65
CA ILE A 447 27.18 8.61 33.72
C ILE A 447 25.75 8.81 34.18
N GLU A 448 24.78 8.52 33.27
CA GLU A 448 23.37 8.77 33.51
C GLU A 448 22.57 7.50 33.51
N PRO A 449 21.97 7.14 34.66
CA PRO A 449 20.93 6.12 34.66
C PRO A 449 19.60 6.69 34.14
N ALA A 450 18.93 5.96 33.28
CA ALA A 450 17.63 6.32 32.75
C ALA A 450 16.61 5.19 32.96
N GLN A 451 15.45 5.56 33.49
CA GLN A 451 14.30 4.68 33.65
C GLN A 451 13.51 4.61 32.36
N HIS A 452 13.15 3.42 31.96
CA HIS A 452 12.33 3.15 30.77
C HIS A 452 11.21 2.16 31.10
N TYR A 453 10.20 2.19 30.26
CA TYR A 453 9.15 1.18 30.25
C TYR A 453 9.05 0.58 28.85
N THR A 454 8.86 -0.72 28.77
CA THR A 454 8.59 -1.39 27.50
C THR A 454 7.35 -0.76 26.86
N GLN A 455 7.35 -0.64 25.53
CA GLN A 455 6.26 -0.06 24.78
C GLN A 455 5.42 -1.15 24.10
N PRO A 456 4.11 -0.96 23.96
CA PRO A 456 3.29 -1.91 23.21
C PRO A 456 3.75 -1.97 21.74
N PRO A 457 3.44 -3.08 21.04
CA PRO A 457 3.74 -3.16 19.61
C PRO A 457 3.01 -2.04 18.86
N PRO A 458 3.64 -1.40 17.87
CA PRO A 458 3.02 -0.30 17.14
C PRO A 458 1.85 -0.81 16.29
N ARG A 459 0.80 0.01 16.16
CA ARG A 459 -0.32 -0.23 15.24
C ARG A 459 0.20 -0.33 13.80
N TYR A 460 -0.49 -1.08 12.97
CA TYR A 460 -0.15 -1.23 11.57
C TYR A 460 -0.22 0.10 10.81
N THR A 461 0.86 0.44 10.12
CA THR A 461 0.83 1.36 8.98
C THR A 461 0.34 0.61 7.74
N GLU A 462 -0.02 1.31 6.66
CA GLU A 462 -0.38 0.66 5.40
C GLU A 462 0.76 -0.22 4.87
N ALA A 463 2.01 0.28 4.94
CA ALA A 463 3.20 -0.48 4.55
C ALA A 463 3.39 -1.75 5.40
N ARG A 464 3.21 -1.65 6.72
CA ARG A 464 3.37 -2.80 7.62
C ARG A 464 2.28 -3.84 7.41
N LEU A 465 1.03 -3.41 7.17
CA LEU A 465 -0.08 -4.34 6.91
C LEU A 465 0.13 -5.09 5.60
N VAL A 466 0.53 -4.41 4.51
CA VAL A 466 0.89 -5.06 3.24
C VAL A 466 2.01 -6.09 3.45
N LYS A 467 3.06 -5.71 4.19
CA LYS A 467 4.18 -6.60 4.49
C LYS A 467 3.72 -7.84 5.28
N THR A 468 2.88 -7.66 6.30
CA THR A 468 2.36 -8.77 7.11
C THR A 468 1.48 -9.71 6.29
N LEU A 469 0.62 -9.18 5.40
CA LEU A 469 -0.19 -10.00 4.48
C LEU A 469 0.71 -10.85 3.57
N GLU A 470 1.78 -10.26 3.02
CA GLU A 470 2.76 -10.98 2.19
C GLU A 470 3.51 -12.06 3.00
N GLU A 471 4.05 -11.72 4.17
CA GLU A 471 4.78 -12.63 5.05
C GLU A 471 3.93 -13.83 5.47
N LEU A 472 2.65 -13.60 5.74
CA LEU A 472 1.66 -14.64 6.06
C LEU A 472 1.08 -15.33 4.81
N LYS A 473 1.48 -14.95 3.60
CA LYS A 473 0.95 -15.46 2.31
C LYS A 473 -0.57 -15.26 2.14
N ILE A 474 -1.14 -14.23 2.76
CA ILE A 474 -2.57 -13.88 2.69
C ILE A 474 -2.80 -12.93 1.51
N GLY A 475 -3.58 -13.37 0.55
CA GLY A 475 -3.79 -12.63 -0.70
C GLY A 475 -2.63 -12.76 -1.68
N ARG A 476 -2.69 -11.97 -2.76
CA ARG A 476 -1.71 -11.98 -3.87
C ARG A 476 -1.51 -10.53 -4.36
N PRO A 477 -0.55 -10.27 -5.25
CA PRO A 477 -0.29 -8.92 -5.81
C PRO A 477 -1.54 -8.16 -6.25
N SER A 478 -2.54 -8.84 -6.79
CA SER A 478 -3.80 -8.25 -7.24
C SER A 478 -4.75 -7.85 -6.09
N THR A 479 -4.62 -8.41 -4.88
CA THR A 479 -5.60 -8.28 -3.80
C THR A 479 -5.18 -7.39 -2.63
N TYR A 480 -3.89 -7.12 -2.40
CA TYR A 480 -3.43 -6.30 -1.27
C TYR A 480 -4.11 -4.92 -1.23
N ALA A 481 -3.99 -4.15 -2.31
CA ALA A 481 -4.54 -2.81 -2.37
C ALA A 481 -6.09 -2.77 -2.30
N PRO A 482 -6.84 -3.64 -3.02
CA PRO A 482 -8.30 -3.73 -2.88
C PRO A 482 -8.77 -4.09 -1.48
N THR A 483 -8.09 -5.03 -0.80
CA THR A 483 -8.44 -5.46 0.56
C THR A 483 -8.33 -4.31 1.55
N ILE A 484 -7.18 -3.63 1.57
CA ILE A 484 -6.92 -2.49 2.45
C ILE A 484 -7.88 -1.32 2.16
N ASP A 485 -8.18 -1.06 0.89
CA ASP A 485 -9.16 -0.04 0.50
C ASP A 485 -10.59 -0.42 0.96
N THR A 486 -10.93 -1.70 0.92
CA THR A 486 -12.26 -2.20 1.31
C THR A 486 -12.51 -2.05 2.80
N ILE A 487 -11.59 -2.48 3.67
CA ILE A 487 -11.76 -2.36 5.13
C ILE A 487 -11.86 -0.89 5.58
N GLN A 488 -11.17 0.03 4.88
CA GLN A 488 -11.31 1.47 5.12
C GLN A 488 -12.66 2.01 4.62
N LYS A 489 -13.07 1.65 3.38
CA LYS A 489 -14.34 2.11 2.79
C LYS A 489 -15.57 1.61 3.53
N ARG A 490 -15.49 0.40 4.11
CA ARG A 490 -16.55 -0.17 4.96
C ARG A 490 -16.55 0.41 6.35
N ASN A 491 -15.60 1.31 6.66
CA ASN A 491 -15.43 1.91 7.98
C ASN A 491 -15.20 0.85 9.08
N TYR A 492 -14.56 -0.26 8.74
CA TYR A 492 -14.13 -1.26 9.73
C TYR A 492 -12.86 -0.82 10.46
N VAL A 493 -12.03 -0.06 9.74
CA VAL A 493 -10.83 0.57 10.28
C VAL A 493 -10.78 2.05 9.85
N LYS A 494 -10.18 2.89 10.68
CA LYS A 494 -9.83 4.28 10.37
C LYS A 494 -8.33 4.49 10.46
N LEU A 495 -7.84 5.54 9.80
CA LEU A 495 -6.44 5.95 9.92
C LEU A 495 -6.32 7.11 10.93
N GLU A 496 -5.57 6.87 12.00
CA GLU A 496 -5.14 7.89 12.95
C GLU A 496 -3.62 8.00 12.89
N SER A 497 -3.11 9.18 12.63
CA SER A 497 -1.65 9.41 12.46
C SER A 497 -0.98 8.38 11.53
N LYS A 498 -1.64 8.06 10.39
CA LYS A 498 -1.22 7.06 9.39
C LYS A 498 -1.19 5.60 9.89
N ARG A 499 -1.79 5.28 11.03
CA ARG A 499 -1.88 3.94 11.59
C ARG A 499 -3.34 3.48 11.61
N PHE A 500 -3.58 2.22 11.34
CA PHE A 500 -4.91 1.63 11.39
C PHE A 500 -5.36 1.44 12.82
N VAL A 501 -6.58 1.89 13.09
CA VAL A 501 -7.29 1.68 14.36
C VAL A 501 -8.63 1.04 14.00
N PRO A 502 -9.05 -0.05 14.63
CA PRO A 502 -10.37 -0.62 14.42
C PRO A 502 -11.44 0.37 14.87
N THR A 503 -12.60 0.30 14.25
CA THR A 503 -13.80 1.00 14.70
C THR A 503 -14.67 0.04 15.47
N GLU A 504 -15.59 0.54 16.29
CA GLU A 504 -16.61 -0.28 16.96
C GLU A 504 -17.36 -1.18 15.95
N LEU A 505 -17.73 -0.63 14.80
CA LEU A 505 -18.37 -1.40 13.72
C LEU A 505 -17.46 -2.53 13.22
N GLY A 506 -16.15 -2.27 13.09
CA GLY A 506 -15.18 -3.29 12.68
C GLY A 506 -15.04 -4.40 13.71
N GLU A 507 -15.01 -4.05 14.98
CA GLU A 507 -14.95 -5.02 16.09
C GLU A 507 -16.24 -5.88 16.13
N ILE A 508 -17.43 -5.29 16.04
CA ILE A 508 -18.69 -6.02 15.98
C ILE A 508 -18.72 -7.00 14.79
N VAL A 509 -18.38 -6.53 13.60
CA VAL A 509 -18.36 -7.40 12.40
C VAL A 509 -17.35 -8.53 12.58
N HIS A 510 -16.18 -8.26 13.14
CA HIS A 510 -15.17 -9.26 13.41
C HIS A 510 -15.66 -10.33 14.40
N GLU A 511 -16.26 -9.92 15.52
CA GLU A 511 -16.79 -10.83 16.54
C GLU A 511 -17.88 -11.74 15.93
N GLN A 512 -18.81 -11.18 15.17
CA GLN A 512 -19.88 -11.97 14.55
C GLN A 512 -19.32 -12.95 13.51
N VAL A 513 -18.35 -12.53 12.68
CA VAL A 513 -17.72 -13.43 11.72
C VAL A 513 -16.85 -14.48 12.43
N LYS A 514 -16.25 -14.15 13.55
CA LYS A 514 -15.46 -15.08 14.37
C LYS A 514 -16.31 -16.17 14.99
N GLU A 515 -17.48 -15.82 15.49
CA GLU A 515 -18.38 -16.74 16.18
C GLU A 515 -19.06 -17.72 15.21
N TYR A 516 -19.58 -17.19 14.10
CA TYR A 516 -20.41 -17.98 13.18
C TYR A 516 -19.67 -18.52 11.96
N PHE A 517 -18.52 -17.92 11.60
CA PHE A 517 -17.74 -18.27 10.41
C PHE A 517 -16.24 -18.35 10.73
N PRO A 518 -15.82 -19.20 11.67
CA PRO A 518 -14.44 -19.21 12.19
C PRO A 518 -13.39 -19.46 11.12
N GLU A 519 -13.68 -20.30 10.12
CA GLU A 519 -12.77 -20.58 9.00
C GLU A 519 -12.51 -19.33 8.14
N ILE A 520 -13.51 -18.45 7.97
CA ILE A 520 -13.39 -17.26 7.11
C ILE A 520 -12.41 -16.23 7.66
N ILE A 521 -12.22 -16.20 8.96
CA ILE A 521 -11.23 -15.30 9.60
C ILE A 521 -9.93 -16.03 9.98
N ASP A 522 -9.87 -17.33 9.75
CA ASP A 522 -8.68 -18.10 10.06
C ASP A 522 -7.56 -17.82 9.06
N VAL A 523 -6.34 -17.58 9.59
CA VAL A 523 -5.15 -17.27 8.80
C VAL A 523 -4.69 -18.49 8.01
N GLU A 524 -4.61 -19.65 8.66
CA GLU A 524 -4.12 -20.88 8.03
C GLU A 524 -5.07 -21.36 6.96
N PHE A 525 -6.37 -21.30 7.21
CA PHE A 525 -7.40 -21.59 6.22
C PHE A 525 -7.25 -20.72 4.97
N THR A 526 -7.09 -19.40 5.17
CA THR A 526 -6.92 -18.47 4.03
C THR A 526 -5.63 -18.75 3.24
N VAL A 527 -4.53 -19.05 3.93
CA VAL A 527 -3.25 -19.44 3.30
C VAL A 527 -3.39 -20.74 2.51
N ASN A 528 -4.04 -21.75 3.09
CA ASN A 528 -4.30 -23.04 2.43
C ASN A 528 -5.14 -22.83 1.17
N MET A 529 -6.20 -22.01 1.25
CA MET A 529 -7.05 -21.71 0.11
C MET A 529 -6.30 -20.98 -1.02
N GLU A 530 -5.42 -20.01 -0.68
CA GLU A 530 -4.57 -19.35 -1.67
C GLU A 530 -3.58 -20.34 -2.32
N THR A 531 -3.05 -21.28 -1.54
CA THR A 531 -2.19 -22.36 -2.05
C THR A 531 -2.96 -23.33 -2.97
N LEU A 532 -4.21 -23.67 -2.64
CA LEU A 532 -5.05 -24.49 -3.51
C LEU A 532 -5.37 -23.78 -4.83
N LEU A 533 -5.59 -22.46 -4.79
CA LEU A 533 -5.77 -21.67 -6.01
C LEU A 533 -4.51 -21.61 -6.88
N ASP A 534 -3.31 -21.66 -6.29
CA ASP A 534 -2.06 -21.78 -7.03
C ASP A 534 -1.92 -23.16 -7.66
N LYS A 535 -2.25 -24.25 -6.93
CA LYS A 535 -2.27 -25.62 -7.47
C LYS A 535 -3.28 -25.81 -8.63
N ILE A 536 -4.40 -25.08 -8.61
CA ILE A 536 -5.31 -25.07 -9.78
C ILE A 536 -4.59 -24.45 -11.00
N ALA A 537 -3.87 -23.33 -10.79
CA ALA A 537 -3.13 -22.67 -11.86
C ALA A 537 -1.99 -23.53 -12.43
N GLU A 538 -1.42 -24.42 -11.62
CA GLU A 538 -0.40 -25.41 -12.02
C GLU A 538 -1.02 -26.66 -12.68
N GLY A 539 -2.33 -26.84 -12.59
CA GLY A 539 -3.03 -28.02 -13.13
C GLY A 539 -3.04 -29.24 -12.21
N ASP A 540 -2.58 -29.11 -10.98
CA ASP A 540 -2.46 -30.22 -10.02
C ASP A 540 -3.81 -30.66 -9.43
N ILE A 541 -4.79 -29.75 -9.36
CA ILE A 541 -6.11 -30.00 -8.78
C ILE A 541 -7.20 -29.30 -9.58
N THR A 542 -8.37 -29.90 -9.66
CA THR A 542 -9.53 -29.27 -10.31
C THR A 542 -10.21 -28.25 -9.40
N TRP A 543 -10.64 -27.14 -9.97
CA TRP A 543 -11.27 -26.06 -9.22
C TRP A 543 -12.59 -26.50 -8.53
N ARG A 544 -13.36 -27.42 -9.14
CA ARG A 544 -14.59 -27.93 -8.55
C ARG A 544 -14.35 -28.67 -7.23
N LYS A 545 -13.30 -29.48 -7.17
CA LYS A 545 -12.93 -30.20 -5.94
C LYS A 545 -12.59 -29.24 -4.80
N VAL A 546 -11.92 -28.12 -5.11
CA VAL A 546 -11.59 -27.09 -4.11
C VAL A 546 -12.83 -26.37 -3.61
N ILE A 547 -13.77 -26.03 -4.51
CA ILE A 547 -15.04 -25.39 -4.14
C ILE A 547 -15.90 -26.33 -3.29
N ASP A 548 -16.05 -27.58 -3.69
CA ASP A 548 -16.86 -28.57 -2.98
C ASP A 548 -16.35 -28.83 -1.57
N GLY A 549 -15.03 -29.01 -1.42
CA GLY A 549 -14.39 -29.21 -0.11
C GLY A 549 -14.57 -28.04 0.84
N PHE A 550 -14.76 -26.83 0.32
CA PHE A 550 -15.05 -25.63 1.13
C PHE A 550 -16.55 -25.46 1.42
N PHE A 551 -17.40 -25.59 0.38
CA PHE A 551 -18.79 -25.15 0.48
C PHE A 551 -19.65 -26.03 1.37
N SER A 552 -19.32 -27.31 1.49
CA SER A 552 -20.09 -28.27 2.30
C SER A 552 -20.13 -27.89 3.81
N SER A 553 -18.99 -27.50 4.41
CA SER A 553 -18.94 -27.02 5.79
C SER A 553 -19.48 -25.60 5.92
N PHE A 554 -19.13 -24.73 4.97
CA PHE A 554 -19.55 -23.35 4.98
C PHE A 554 -21.07 -23.15 4.91
N LYS A 555 -21.79 -23.99 4.19
CA LYS A 555 -23.25 -23.96 4.12
C LYS A 555 -23.89 -24.17 5.50
N GLN A 556 -23.39 -25.11 6.28
CA GLN A 556 -23.88 -25.37 7.65
C GLN A 556 -23.64 -24.16 8.56
N ASP A 557 -22.48 -23.51 8.43
CA ASP A 557 -22.19 -22.28 9.18
C ASP A 557 -23.15 -21.14 8.81
N VAL A 558 -23.54 -21.02 7.54
CA VAL A 558 -24.53 -20.02 7.09
C VAL A 558 -25.90 -20.29 7.68
N GLU A 559 -26.37 -21.55 7.64
CA GLU A 559 -27.67 -21.95 8.21
C GLU A 559 -27.69 -21.66 9.72
N ARG A 560 -26.65 -22.06 10.45
CA ARG A 560 -26.52 -21.76 11.88
C ARG A 560 -26.52 -20.24 12.15
N ALA A 561 -25.81 -19.44 11.37
CA ALA A 561 -25.78 -18.00 11.54
C ALA A 561 -27.10 -17.31 11.25
N GLU A 562 -27.89 -17.79 10.28
CA GLU A 562 -29.23 -17.27 9.99
C GLU A 562 -30.21 -17.49 11.15
N GLU A 563 -30.12 -18.65 11.79
CA GLU A 563 -30.98 -19.03 12.91
C GLU A 563 -30.53 -18.39 14.23
N GLU A 564 -29.30 -18.59 14.65
CA GLU A 564 -28.81 -18.30 15.99
C GLU A 564 -28.29 -16.87 16.20
N MET A 565 -27.78 -16.22 15.13
CA MET A 565 -27.20 -14.88 15.27
C MET A 565 -28.25 -13.87 15.75
N GLU A 566 -28.02 -13.25 16.89
CA GLU A 566 -28.89 -12.22 17.44
C GLU A 566 -28.79 -10.90 16.65
N LYS A 567 -29.86 -10.11 16.70
CA LYS A 567 -29.86 -8.78 16.09
C LYS A 567 -29.11 -7.79 16.98
N ILE A 568 -28.04 -7.23 16.47
CA ILE A 568 -27.23 -6.22 17.16
C ILE A 568 -27.74 -4.83 16.81
N GLU A 569 -28.21 -4.10 17.82
CA GLU A 569 -28.54 -2.68 17.67
C GLU A 569 -27.29 -1.83 17.93
N ILE A 570 -26.75 -1.28 16.86
CA ILE A 570 -25.66 -0.29 16.97
C ILE A 570 -26.29 1.01 17.46
N LYS A 571 -26.00 1.42 18.70
CA LYS A 571 -26.44 2.69 19.23
C LYS A 571 -25.85 3.83 18.40
N ASP A 572 -26.71 4.65 17.83
CA ASP A 572 -26.26 5.84 17.11
C ASP A 572 -25.56 6.80 18.10
N GLU A 573 -24.44 7.36 17.71
CA GLU A 573 -23.65 8.30 18.50
C GLU A 573 -24.45 9.60 18.70
N PRO A 574 -24.75 10.06 19.95
CA PRO A 574 -25.50 11.30 20.15
C PRO A 574 -24.77 12.49 19.49
N ALA A 575 -25.51 13.34 18.82
CA ALA A 575 -24.94 14.53 18.18
C ALA A 575 -24.77 15.72 19.16
N GLY A 576 -25.36 15.61 20.36
CA GLY A 576 -25.29 16.66 21.37
C GLY A 576 -26.24 17.85 21.15
N GLU A 577 -27.15 17.73 20.18
CA GLU A 577 -28.21 18.73 19.91
C GLU A 577 -29.55 18.06 19.60
N ASP A 578 -30.63 18.81 19.76
CA ASP A 578 -31.97 18.35 19.45
C ASP A 578 -32.40 18.76 18.03
N CYS A 579 -33.37 18.02 17.50
CA CYS A 579 -33.91 18.27 16.18
C CYS A 579 -34.81 19.53 16.17
N GLU A 580 -34.47 20.50 15.34
CA GLU A 580 -35.21 21.76 15.17
C GLU A 580 -36.65 21.57 14.67
N VAL A 581 -36.97 20.40 14.10
CA VAL A 581 -38.29 20.11 13.52
C VAL A 581 -39.23 19.44 14.54
N CYS A 582 -38.74 18.51 15.37
CA CYS A 582 -39.58 17.71 16.23
C CYS A 582 -39.09 17.61 17.69
N GLY A 583 -37.97 18.27 18.03
CA GLY A 583 -37.42 18.27 19.39
C GLY A 583 -36.77 16.98 19.85
N SER A 584 -36.75 15.91 19.03
CA SER A 584 -36.09 14.65 19.40
C SER A 584 -34.56 14.79 19.27
N PRO A 585 -33.75 14.03 20.04
CA PRO A 585 -32.29 14.10 19.94
C PRO A 585 -31.78 13.83 18.54
N MET A 586 -30.78 14.60 18.11
CA MET A 586 -30.06 14.29 16.88
C MET A 586 -28.96 13.24 17.12
N VAL A 587 -28.76 12.37 16.16
CA VAL A 587 -27.76 11.29 16.20
C VAL A 587 -26.86 11.35 14.98
N ILE A 588 -25.60 10.96 15.17
CA ILE A 588 -24.61 10.92 14.09
C ILE A 588 -24.76 9.62 13.32
N LYS A 589 -25.13 9.71 12.06
CA LYS A 589 -25.22 8.57 11.13
C LYS A 589 -24.15 8.63 10.04
N MET A 590 -23.75 7.47 9.53
CA MET A 590 -22.84 7.37 8.40
C MET A 590 -23.65 7.29 7.11
N GLY A 591 -23.52 8.30 6.25
CA GLY A 591 -24.10 8.33 4.92
C GLY A 591 -23.10 8.04 3.81
N ARG A 592 -23.57 8.02 2.55
CA ARG A 592 -22.74 7.81 1.36
C ARG A 592 -21.58 8.81 1.23
N TYR A 593 -21.76 10.01 1.76
CA TYR A 593 -20.80 11.12 1.66
C TYR A 593 -20.04 11.42 2.96
N GLY A 594 -20.21 10.59 3.98
CA GLY A 594 -19.59 10.73 5.29
C GLY A 594 -20.60 10.80 6.44
N LYS A 595 -20.12 11.15 7.64
CA LYS A 595 -20.98 11.34 8.81
C LYS A 595 -21.92 12.54 8.62
N PHE A 596 -23.16 12.39 9.04
CA PHE A 596 -24.15 13.47 9.09
C PHE A 596 -25.02 13.29 10.34
N MET A 597 -25.65 14.36 10.81
CA MET A 597 -26.61 14.30 11.88
C MET A 597 -27.99 14.02 11.30
N ALA A 598 -28.70 13.09 11.92
CA ALA A 598 -30.08 12.74 11.59
C ALA A 598 -30.94 12.76 12.84
N CYS A 599 -32.22 13.07 12.70
CA CYS A 599 -33.15 12.96 13.80
C CYS A 599 -33.31 11.49 14.22
N SER A 600 -33.30 11.23 15.54
CA SER A 600 -33.52 9.88 16.11
C SER A 600 -34.93 9.36 15.84
N ASN A 601 -35.91 10.25 15.62
CA ASN A 601 -37.30 9.93 15.33
C ASN A 601 -37.57 9.58 13.84
N PHE A 602 -36.55 9.11 13.12
CA PHE A 602 -36.76 8.56 11.76
C PHE A 602 -37.51 7.22 11.84
N PRO A 603 -38.51 6.95 11.00
CA PRO A 603 -38.91 7.64 9.75
C PRO A 603 -39.88 8.81 9.86
N ASP A 604 -40.44 9.07 11.07
CA ASP A 604 -41.47 10.09 11.25
C ASP A 604 -40.90 11.51 11.07
N CYS A 605 -39.72 11.74 11.55
CA CYS A 605 -38.94 12.96 11.25
C CYS A 605 -37.69 12.62 10.39
N ARG A 606 -37.64 13.24 9.22
CA ARG A 606 -36.55 13.03 8.25
C ARG A 606 -35.52 14.14 8.27
N ASN A 607 -35.46 14.95 9.31
CA ASN A 607 -34.51 16.05 9.38
C ASN A 607 -33.08 15.54 9.45
N THR A 608 -32.21 16.11 8.64
CA THR A 608 -30.78 15.77 8.59
C THR A 608 -29.94 17.03 8.45
N LYS A 609 -28.82 17.09 9.18
CA LYS A 609 -27.84 18.17 9.10
C LYS A 609 -26.47 17.62 8.70
N ALA A 610 -25.73 18.35 7.88
CA ALA A 610 -24.34 18.03 7.63
C ALA A 610 -23.50 18.38 8.85
N ILE A 611 -22.59 17.47 9.25
CA ILE A 611 -21.58 17.80 10.26
C ILE A 611 -20.56 18.72 9.62
N VAL A 612 -20.59 19.99 10.00
CA VAL A 612 -19.67 21.02 9.50
C VAL A 612 -18.67 21.39 10.59
N LYS A 613 -17.40 21.42 10.22
CA LYS A 613 -16.35 21.82 11.15
C LYS A 613 -16.16 23.34 11.09
N SER A 614 -16.61 24.05 12.15
CA SER A 614 -16.29 25.48 12.29
C SER A 614 -14.76 25.64 12.46
N ILE A 615 -14.20 26.66 11.82
CA ILE A 615 -12.80 27.06 11.98
C ILE A 615 -12.58 28.13 13.05
N GLY A 616 -13.67 28.46 13.79
CA GLY A 616 -13.62 29.46 14.87
C GLY A 616 -13.57 30.91 14.40
N VAL A 617 -13.97 31.18 13.14
CA VAL A 617 -13.94 32.52 12.53
C VAL A 617 -15.35 32.89 12.10
N LYS A 618 -15.79 34.11 12.41
CA LYS A 618 -17.06 34.65 11.95
C LYS A 618 -17.05 34.90 10.42
N CYS A 619 -18.17 34.76 9.78
CA CYS A 619 -18.29 34.96 8.35
C CYS A 619 -18.03 36.42 7.98
N PRO A 620 -17.02 36.72 7.16
CA PRO A 620 -16.70 38.12 6.80
C PRO A 620 -17.74 38.79 5.91
N LYS A 621 -18.77 38.06 5.43
CA LYS A 621 -19.84 38.62 4.62
C LYS A 621 -21.08 38.97 5.43
N CYS A 622 -21.53 38.09 6.34
CA CYS A 622 -22.75 38.32 7.11
C CYS A 622 -22.49 38.62 8.62
N ASN A 623 -21.27 38.42 9.11
CA ASN A 623 -20.82 38.62 10.50
C ASN A 623 -21.60 37.82 11.57
N ASP A 624 -22.60 37.07 11.18
CA ASP A 624 -23.53 36.33 12.05
C ASP A 624 -23.25 34.82 12.01
N GLY A 625 -23.07 34.24 10.83
CA GLY A 625 -22.66 32.84 10.67
C GLY A 625 -21.19 32.61 10.95
N ASP A 626 -20.81 31.35 11.22
CA ASP A 626 -19.43 30.92 11.34
C ASP A 626 -18.88 30.43 9.99
N VAL A 627 -17.58 30.60 9.78
CA VAL A 627 -16.91 29.99 8.63
C VAL A 627 -16.68 28.50 8.92
N VAL A 628 -17.15 27.65 8.02
CA VAL A 628 -17.09 26.18 8.15
C VAL A 628 -16.34 25.55 6.98
N GLU A 629 -15.59 24.48 7.30
CA GLU A 629 -14.91 23.68 6.29
C GLU A 629 -15.91 22.78 5.56
N ARG A 630 -15.93 22.82 4.23
CA ARG A 630 -16.78 22.01 3.35
C ARG A 630 -15.94 21.32 2.28
N LYS A 631 -16.51 20.31 1.63
CA LYS A 631 -15.89 19.61 0.49
C LYS A 631 -16.75 19.77 -0.76
N SER A 632 -16.12 20.14 -1.85
CA SER A 632 -16.74 20.21 -3.18
C SER A 632 -17.06 18.80 -3.72
N LYS A 633 -17.88 18.70 -4.79
CA LYS A 633 -18.15 17.43 -5.51
C LYS A 633 -16.87 16.70 -5.97
N LYS A 634 -15.78 17.45 -6.19
CA LYS A 634 -14.44 16.91 -6.54
C LYS A 634 -13.57 16.63 -5.31
N ASN A 635 -14.14 16.59 -4.12
CA ASN A 635 -13.47 16.33 -2.83
C ASN A 635 -12.37 17.37 -2.45
N ARG A 636 -12.44 18.58 -3.02
CA ARG A 636 -11.56 19.70 -2.68
C ARG A 636 -12.16 20.49 -1.52
N VAL A 637 -11.33 20.77 -0.51
CA VAL A 637 -11.74 21.59 0.66
C VAL A 637 -11.96 23.04 0.23
N PHE A 638 -13.02 23.64 0.73
CA PHE A 638 -13.31 25.07 0.65
C PHE A 638 -13.98 25.53 1.95
N TYR A 639 -14.02 26.80 2.17
CA TYR A 639 -14.61 27.44 3.37
C TYR A 639 -15.85 28.21 2.96
N GLY A 640 -16.94 28.02 3.70
CA GLY A 640 -18.21 28.67 3.42
C GLY A 640 -18.90 29.11 4.71
N CYS A 641 -19.95 29.92 4.59
CA CYS A 641 -20.76 30.31 5.73
C CYS A 641 -21.62 29.15 6.22
N SER A 642 -21.79 29.03 7.54
CA SER A 642 -22.69 28.06 8.19
C SER A 642 -24.17 28.34 7.83
N LYS A 643 -24.53 29.59 7.57
CA LYS A 643 -25.88 30.05 7.20
C LYS A 643 -26.19 29.95 5.67
N TYR A 644 -25.47 29.14 4.92
CA TYR A 644 -25.86 28.87 3.53
C TYR A 644 -27.19 28.11 3.52
N PRO A 645 -28.17 28.46 2.66
CA PRO A 645 -28.10 29.36 1.48
C PRO A 645 -28.31 30.84 1.75
N GLU A 646 -28.68 31.29 2.95
CA GLU A 646 -28.95 32.68 3.28
C GLU A 646 -27.71 33.56 3.10
N CYS A 647 -26.55 33.04 3.35
CA CYS A 647 -25.26 33.67 3.06
C CYS A 647 -24.41 32.78 2.15
N ASP A 648 -24.08 33.27 0.98
CA ASP A 648 -23.35 32.57 -0.08
C ASP A 648 -21.81 32.74 0.00
N PHE A 649 -21.26 33.15 1.15
CA PHE A 649 -19.82 33.31 1.33
C PHE A 649 -19.06 32.03 1.02
N ILE A 650 -18.05 32.11 0.16
CA ILE A 650 -17.14 31.01 -0.20
C ILE A 650 -15.72 31.52 -0.31
N SER A 651 -14.77 30.77 0.26
CA SER A 651 -13.33 30.98 0.10
C SER A 651 -12.62 29.66 -0.18
N TRP A 652 -11.65 29.64 -1.09
CA TRP A 652 -10.81 28.49 -1.36
C TRP A 652 -9.59 28.39 -0.46
N ASP A 653 -9.18 29.51 0.12
CA ASP A 653 -8.13 29.59 1.14
C ASP A 653 -8.77 29.82 2.51
N LYS A 654 -8.11 29.39 3.57
CA LYS A 654 -8.67 29.40 4.94
C LYS A 654 -8.72 30.82 5.50
N PRO A 655 -9.89 31.43 5.76
CA PRO A 655 -9.99 32.71 6.46
C PRO A 655 -9.42 32.65 7.89
N ILE A 656 -8.76 33.71 8.33
CA ILE A 656 -8.08 33.76 9.62
C ILE A 656 -8.74 34.70 10.66
N GLY A 657 -9.88 35.32 10.31
CA GLY A 657 -10.63 36.18 11.22
C GLY A 657 -9.99 37.54 11.47
N ARG A 658 -9.10 37.99 10.57
CA ARG A 658 -8.49 39.33 10.61
C ARG A 658 -8.74 40.04 9.29
N ASP A 659 -8.91 41.36 9.37
CA ASP A 659 -9.05 42.22 8.22
C ASP A 659 -7.70 42.76 7.72
N CYS A 660 -7.65 43.05 6.44
CA CYS A 660 -6.46 43.58 5.79
C CYS A 660 -6.22 45.05 6.19
N PRO A 661 -5.03 45.39 6.65
CA PRO A 661 -4.71 46.76 7.05
C PRO A 661 -4.69 47.76 5.89
N LYS A 662 -4.65 47.26 4.62
CA LYS A 662 -4.68 48.12 3.41
C LYS A 662 -6.08 48.40 2.87
N CYS A 663 -6.98 47.41 2.93
CA CYS A 663 -8.27 47.52 2.23
C CYS A 663 -9.49 47.02 3.02
N ASN A 664 -9.29 46.63 4.30
CA ASN A 664 -10.34 46.17 5.21
C ASN A 664 -11.09 44.90 4.73
N GLN A 665 -10.57 44.17 3.74
CA GLN A 665 -11.08 42.85 3.34
C GLN A 665 -10.42 41.75 4.19
N TYR A 666 -11.10 40.61 4.28
CA TYR A 666 -10.60 39.50 5.12
C TYR A 666 -9.27 38.91 4.60
N LEU A 667 -8.45 38.45 5.53
CA LEU A 667 -7.18 37.79 5.27
C LEU A 667 -7.37 36.28 5.26
N VAL A 668 -6.56 35.58 4.44
CA VAL A 668 -6.59 34.12 4.30
C VAL A 668 -5.19 33.51 4.42
N GLU A 669 -5.11 32.29 4.93
CA GLU A 669 -3.92 31.45 4.84
C GLU A 669 -3.77 30.83 3.45
N ASN A 670 -2.74 31.18 2.71
CA ASN A 670 -2.37 30.56 1.45
C ASN A 670 -1.12 29.68 1.62
N LYS A 671 -1.28 28.38 1.36
CA LYS A 671 -0.20 27.38 1.44
C LYS A 671 0.42 27.14 0.08
N LYS A 672 1.59 27.72 -0.19
CA LYS A 672 2.41 27.41 -1.38
C LYS A 672 3.62 26.55 -0.99
N GLY A 673 3.53 25.24 -1.24
CA GLY A 673 4.62 24.30 -0.92
C GLY A 673 4.82 24.13 0.58
N LYS A 674 6.04 24.42 1.08
CA LYS A 674 6.40 24.35 2.51
C LYS A 674 6.16 25.65 3.29
N THR A 675 5.83 26.73 2.62
CA THR A 675 5.61 28.03 3.22
C THR A 675 4.12 28.36 3.31
N THR A 676 3.69 28.82 4.47
CA THR A 676 2.36 29.39 4.69
C THR A 676 2.52 30.91 4.75
N GLN A 677 1.74 31.61 3.95
CA GLN A 677 1.67 33.08 3.94
C GLN A 677 0.24 33.51 4.21
N VAL A 678 0.08 34.62 4.90
CA VAL A 678 -1.21 35.30 5.05
C VAL A 678 -1.30 36.31 3.91
N ILE A 679 -2.37 36.24 3.14
CA ILE A 679 -2.61 37.14 2.00
C ILE A 679 -4.00 37.75 2.09
N CYS A 680 -4.14 38.95 1.55
CA CYS A 680 -5.47 39.56 1.42
C CYS A 680 -6.29 38.91 0.32
N SER A 681 -7.61 38.76 0.54
CA SER A 681 -8.54 38.22 -0.45
C SER A 681 -8.78 39.18 -1.65
N ASN A 682 -8.42 40.45 -1.54
CA ASN A 682 -8.76 41.46 -2.51
C ASN A 682 -7.58 42.32 -3.02
N CYS A 683 -6.54 42.58 -2.22
CA CYS A 683 -5.41 43.43 -2.60
C CYS A 683 -4.08 42.64 -2.55
N ASP A 684 -2.98 43.32 -2.83
CA ASP A 684 -1.63 42.75 -2.89
C ASP A 684 -0.93 42.55 -1.52
N TYR A 685 -1.63 42.81 -0.42
CA TYR A 685 -1.07 42.66 0.92
C TYR A 685 -0.71 41.20 1.23
N LYS A 686 0.52 41.02 1.73
CA LYS A 686 1.08 39.73 2.15
C LYS A 686 1.93 39.89 3.40
N GLU A 687 1.82 38.93 4.31
CA GLU A 687 2.67 38.83 5.48
C GLU A 687 3.07 37.37 5.73
N ALA A 688 4.13 37.16 6.51
CA ALA A 688 4.51 35.80 6.94
C ALA A 688 3.48 35.30 7.96
N ALA A 689 3.07 34.02 7.84
CA ALA A 689 2.22 33.42 8.85
C ALA A 689 2.99 33.33 10.18
N GLN A 690 2.44 33.88 11.24
CA GLN A 690 2.95 33.68 12.59
C GLN A 690 2.80 32.19 12.94
N LYS A 691 3.88 31.55 13.47
CA LYS A 691 3.87 30.14 13.88
C LYS A 691 2.99 29.91 15.10
#